data_b6957285195cfc5be790071658efbfc0
#
_entry.id   b6957285195cfc5be790071658efbfc0
#
_cell.length_a   1.000
_cell.length_b   1.000
_cell.length_c   1.000
_cell.angle_alpha   90.00
_cell.angle_beta   90.00
_cell.angle_gamma   90.00
#
_symmetry.space_group_name_H-M   'P 1'
#
loop_
_entity.id
_entity.type
_entity.pdbx_description
1 polymer ?
#
loop_
_entity_poly.entity_id
_entity_poly.type
_entity_poly.pdbx_seq_one_letter_code
_entity_poly.pdbx_strand_id
1 'polypeptide(L)'
;MIFALVGNQNCGKTTLFNALTGSNQHVGNFPGVTVDQKMGAIKGAKDSSVVDLPGIYSLRPYTQEEIVSRDFIINQKPDGIINIVDATNIERNLYLTLQLLELRVPMVLALNMMDEVRSNGGTIDVKKMSDALGIPVVPISAAKGEGVSELVDQALQVAKSKTLPKVWDFCTDDSAVHRCIHAIVHLIEDHSSRLDLPCRFCATKLIEGGDDMADKLELDSNERDLLDHCIVEMENDTGLDRNAALAEMRYEFIEKVVESSVVKCHESKEHRRSMKLDRVLTGKYTAIPVFIGVMCLVFWLTFNVIGSALSDWLSIGIDKLTGLVDSGLTAYGINPVIHSLIIDGIFAGVGSVLSFLPIIVTLFFFLSILEDTGYMARIAFVMDRPLRKIGLSGRSFVPMLIGFGCSVPAIMATRTVSSDRDRKMTIMLTPYMSCSAKIPIYSVFAAAFFPGHGALVMICLYFSGIVLSVLLALILKNTAFRGNPVPFVMELPNYRIPSPKSVALLLWEKAKDFLQRAFTVIFVATIIIWFLQSFDTRINPVEDSANSMLAAIGRFIAPIFKPLGFADWRVATALISGFTAKEAVVSTMSVLLNTSVSTLGGALSAMFTPLTAASFLAFTLLYTPCVAAVATIKREMNSTLATIGIVILQCVVAWLVAFGVYQIGSLIA
;
A
#
# COMPACT_ATOMS: atom_id res chain seq x y z
N MET A 1 -9.43 9.38 -32.28
CA MET A 1 -8.00 9.18 -32.02
C MET A 1 -7.80 8.88 -30.54
N ILE A 2 -6.89 7.94 -30.19
CA ILE A 2 -6.57 7.59 -28.81
C ILE A 2 -5.16 8.07 -28.51
N PHE A 3 -5.01 8.91 -27.48
CA PHE A 3 -3.73 9.37 -27.00
C PHE A 3 -3.35 8.68 -25.69
N ALA A 4 -2.11 8.23 -25.54
CA ALA A 4 -1.56 7.77 -24.29
C ALA A 4 -0.87 8.93 -23.55
N LEU A 5 -1.31 9.24 -22.33
CA LEU A 5 -0.64 10.22 -21.46
C LEU A 5 0.38 9.48 -20.59
N VAL A 6 1.66 9.73 -20.85
CA VAL A 6 2.80 9.04 -20.22
C VAL A 6 3.69 10.04 -19.51
N GLY A 7 4.24 9.69 -18.37
CA GLY A 7 5.20 10.52 -17.65
C GLY A 7 5.58 9.92 -16.29
N ASN A 8 6.59 10.52 -15.68
CA ASN A 8 7.09 10.09 -14.38
C ASN A 8 6.07 10.32 -13.27
N GLN A 9 6.27 9.70 -12.14
CA GLN A 9 5.49 10.04 -10.94
C GLN A 9 5.76 11.50 -10.55
N ASN A 10 4.72 12.20 -10.10
CA ASN A 10 4.76 13.60 -9.67
C ASN A 10 5.06 14.68 -10.77
N CYS A 11 5.16 14.33 -12.04
CA CYS A 11 5.34 15.30 -13.13
C CYS A 11 4.10 16.16 -13.44
N GLY A 12 2.97 15.96 -12.72
CA GLY A 12 1.71 16.68 -12.94
C GLY A 12 0.75 16.00 -13.93
N LYS A 13 0.91 14.70 -14.20
CA LYS A 13 0.14 13.92 -15.15
C LYS A 13 -1.37 13.97 -14.88
N THR A 14 -1.82 13.68 -13.67
CA THR A 14 -3.23 13.74 -13.28
C THR A 14 -3.81 15.15 -13.39
N THR A 15 -3.00 16.18 -13.10
CA THR A 15 -3.42 17.58 -13.27
C THR A 15 -3.64 17.90 -14.74
N LEU A 16 -2.73 17.48 -15.61
CA LEU A 16 -2.87 17.65 -17.05
C LEU A 16 -4.06 16.85 -17.60
N PHE A 17 -4.24 15.60 -17.18
CA PHE A 17 -5.38 14.78 -17.56
C PHE A 17 -6.72 15.47 -17.23
N ASN A 18 -6.84 16.02 -16.03
CA ASN A 18 -8.04 16.77 -15.61
C ASN A 18 -8.23 18.06 -16.41
N ALA A 19 -7.16 18.74 -16.78
CA ALA A 19 -7.23 19.94 -17.63
C ALA A 19 -7.70 19.58 -19.05
N LEU A 20 -7.23 18.47 -19.62
CA LEU A 20 -7.58 17.97 -20.95
C LEU A 20 -9.02 17.47 -21.02
N THR A 21 -9.52 16.72 -20.01
CA THR A 21 -10.80 16.01 -20.07
C THR A 21 -11.94 16.70 -19.31
N GLY A 22 -11.65 17.48 -18.28
CA GLY A 22 -12.66 18.09 -17.41
C GLY A 22 -13.42 17.06 -16.56
N SER A 23 -14.76 17.15 -16.55
CA SER A 23 -15.63 16.27 -15.76
C SER A 23 -16.01 14.96 -16.47
N ASN A 24 -15.67 14.79 -17.73
CA ASN A 24 -16.05 13.63 -18.56
C ASN A 24 -14.97 12.55 -18.51
N GLN A 25 -14.90 11.82 -17.39
CA GLN A 25 -13.92 10.76 -17.17
C GLN A 25 -14.62 9.42 -16.92
N HIS A 26 -14.12 8.36 -17.52
CA HIS A 26 -14.47 6.99 -17.19
C HIS A 26 -13.31 6.37 -16.39
N VAL A 27 -13.63 5.83 -15.21
CA VAL A 27 -12.67 5.13 -14.35
C VAL A 27 -13.01 3.64 -14.38
N GLY A 28 -12.04 2.82 -14.73
CA GLY A 28 -12.12 1.37 -14.73
C GLY A 28 -10.77 0.77 -14.34
N ASN A 29 -10.59 -0.52 -14.51
CA ASN A 29 -9.29 -1.15 -14.36
C ASN A 29 -8.75 -1.57 -15.73
N PHE A 30 -7.42 -1.59 -15.89
CA PHE A 30 -6.82 -2.20 -17.06
C PHE A 30 -7.17 -3.70 -17.11
N PRO A 31 -7.40 -4.29 -18.29
CA PRO A 31 -7.78 -5.69 -18.41
C PRO A 31 -6.78 -6.63 -17.71
N GLY A 32 -7.28 -7.49 -16.82
CA GLY A 32 -6.49 -8.52 -16.16
C GLY A 32 -5.65 -8.07 -14.96
N VAL A 33 -5.68 -6.79 -14.58
CA VAL A 33 -4.90 -6.23 -13.46
C VAL A 33 -5.73 -5.30 -12.58
N THR A 34 -5.24 -5.04 -11.35
CA THR A 34 -5.89 -4.14 -10.38
C THR A 34 -5.45 -2.68 -10.50
N VAL A 35 -4.88 -2.30 -11.65
CA VAL A 35 -4.42 -0.94 -11.93
C VAL A 35 -5.55 -0.12 -12.52
N ASP A 36 -5.82 1.06 -11.95
CA ASP A 36 -6.89 1.95 -12.40
C ASP A 36 -6.59 2.50 -13.79
N GLN A 37 -7.57 2.37 -14.69
CA GLN A 37 -7.58 3.00 -16.02
C GLN A 37 -8.50 4.21 -16.01
N LYS A 38 -7.97 5.37 -16.37
CA LYS A 38 -8.75 6.60 -16.56
C LYS A 38 -8.72 6.99 -18.02
N MET A 39 -9.89 7.12 -18.62
CA MET A 39 -10.04 7.54 -20.01
C MET A 39 -11.04 8.70 -20.08
N GLY A 40 -10.75 9.69 -20.91
CA GLY A 40 -11.63 10.84 -21.08
C GLY A 40 -11.52 11.47 -22.46
N ALA A 41 -12.62 12.06 -22.95
CA ALA A 41 -12.64 12.83 -24.19
C ALA A 41 -11.86 14.14 -24.02
N ILE A 42 -11.07 14.51 -25.01
CA ILE A 42 -10.30 15.76 -25.00
C ILE A 42 -11.23 16.95 -25.28
N LYS A 43 -11.19 17.98 -24.43
CA LYS A 43 -11.94 19.22 -24.65
C LYS A 43 -11.51 19.88 -25.96
N GLY A 44 -12.49 20.24 -26.79
CA GLY A 44 -12.22 20.86 -28.09
C GLY A 44 -11.94 19.87 -29.23
N ALA A 45 -11.76 18.56 -28.95
CA ALA A 45 -11.52 17.54 -29.97
C ALA A 45 -12.46 16.34 -29.75
N LYS A 46 -13.71 16.46 -30.19
CA LYS A 46 -14.80 15.51 -29.90
C LYS A 46 -14.51 14.05 -30.28
N ASP A 47 -13.66 13.80 -31.28
CA ASP A 47 -13.33 12.47 -31.79
C ASP A 47 -11.98 11.94 -31.21
N SER A 48 -11.49 12.58 -30.16
CA SER A 48 -10.20 12.23 -29.56
C SER A 48 -10.33 12.01 -28.07
N SER A 49 -9.71 10.94 -27.58
CA SER A 49 -9.69 10.59 -26.18
C SER A 49 -8.26 10.42 -25.69
N VAL A 50 -8.06 10.64 -24.39
CA VAL A 50 -6.78 10.44 -23.71
C VAL A 50 -6.95 9.38 -22.63
N VAL A 51 -5.98 8.47 -22.55
CA VAL A 51 -5.86 7.44 -21.53
C VAL A 51 -4.72 7.83 -20.58
N ASP A 52 -5.02 7.97 -19.29
CA ASP A 52 -4.03 8.25 -18.25
C ASP A 52 -3.33 6.93 -17.87
N LEU A 53 -2.09 6.77 -18.30
CA LEU A 53 -1.27 5.61 -17.91
C LEU A 53 -0.65 5.83 -16.53
N PRO A 54 -0.36 4.77 -15.77
CA PRO A 54 0.37 4.88 -14.51
C PRO A 54 1.66 5.67 -14.65
N GLY A 55 2.05 6.39 -13.58
CA GLY A 55 3.34 7.10 -13.54
C GLY A 55 4.51 6.12 -13.42
N ILE A 56 5.39 6.12 -14.41
CA ILE A 56 6.51 5.18 -14.52
C ILE A 56 7.83 5.93 -14.72
N TYR A 57 8.94 5.31 -14.34
CA TYR A 57 10.28 5.86 -14.57
C TYR A 57 11.00 5.20 -15.75
N SER A 58 10.57 4.00 -16.10
CA SER A 58 11.12 3.26 -17.23
C SER A 58 10.06 2.29 -17.80
N LEU A 59 10.32 1.78 -19.01
CA LEU A 59 9.51 0.73 -19.64
C LEU A 59 10.02 -0.68 -19.29
N ARG A 60 10.67 -0.86 -18.12
CA ARG A 60 11.12 -2.17 -17.65
C ARG A 60 9.99 -2.91 -16.94
N PRO A 61 9.88 -4.24 -17.04
CA PRO A 61 8.78 -5.00 -16.43
C PRO A 61 9.02 -5.30 -14.94
N TYR A 62 9.43 -4.31 -14.13
CA TYR A 62 9.64 -4.52 -12.70
C TYR A 62 8.38 -4.33 -11.85
N THR A 63 7.49 -3.42 -12.26
CA THR A 63 6.25 -3.14 -11.55
C THR A 63 5.04 -3.41 -12.44
N GLN A 64 3.88 -3.70 -11.84
CA GLN A 64 2.65 -3.87 -12.62
C GLN A 64 2.28 -2.60 -13.41
N GLU A 65 2.58 -1.44 -12.86
CA GLU A 65 2.35 -0.14 -13.49
C GLU A 65 3.21 0.03 -14.75
N GLU A 66 4.48 -0.39 -14.72
CA GLU A 66 5.39 -0.37 -15.86
C GLU A 66 4.98 -1.37 -16.94
N ILE A 67 4.56 -2.59 -16.52
CA ILE A 67 4.06 -3.61 -17.42
C ILE A 67 2.81 -3.12 -18.14
N VAL A 68 1.82 -2.59 -17.40
CA VAL A 68 0.56 -2.07 -17.96
C VAL A 68 0.82 -0.93 -18.93
N SER A 69 1.67 0.01 -18.58
CA SER A 69 2.00 1.16 -19.46
C SER A 69 2.70 0.71 -20.73
N ARG A 70 3.68 -0.18 -20.62
CA ARG A 70 4.39 -0.78 -21.75
C ARG A 70 3.44 -1.54 -22.67
N ASP A 71 2.66 -2.45 -22.09
CA ASP A 71 1.75 -3.32 -22.85
C ASP A 71 0.63 -2.51 -23.51
N PHE A 72 0.15 -1.44 -22.89
CA PHE A 72 -0.79 -0.54 -23.53
C PHE A 72 -0.21 0.11 -24.79
N ILE A 73 1.02 0.66 -24.68
CA ILE A 73 1.65 1.35 -25.82
C ILE A 73 1.97 0.36 -26.95
N ILE A 74 2.48 -0.84 -26.64
CA ILE A 74 2.89 -1.84 -27.60
C ILE A 74 1.67 -2.52 -28.25
N ASN A 75 0.67 -2.96 -27.46
CA ASN A 75 -0.42 -3.81 -27.95
C ASN A 75 -1.60 -3.00 -28.45
N GLN A 76 -1.93 -1.86 -27.79
CA GLN A 76 -3.06 -1.01 -28.17
C GLN A 76 -2.69 -0.01 -29.26
N LYS A 77 -1.39 0.23 -29.50
CA LYS A 77 -0.86 1.13 -30.54
C LYS A 77 -1.62 2.45 -30.60
N PRO A 78 -1.53 3.33 -29.58
CA PRO A 78 -2.26 4.60 -29.58
C PRO A 78 -1.86 5.45 -30.79
N ASP A 79 -2.78 6.32 -31.27
CA ASP A 79 -2.52 7.23 -32.39
C ASP A 79 -1.42 8.23 -32.11
N GLY A 80 -1.14 8.51 -30.82
CA GLY A 80 -0.05 9.36 -30.37
C GLY A 80 0.20 9.29 -28.89
N ILE A 81 1.40 9.70 -28.47
CA ILE A 81 1.83 9.79 -27.09
C ILE A 81 1.94 11.26 -26.69
N ILE A 82 1.31 11.64 -25.58
CA ILE A 82 1.58 12.90 -24.88
C ILE A 82 2.50 12.57 -23.70
N ASN A 83 3.80 12.83 -23.85
CA ASN A 83 4.77 12.60 -22.79
C ASN A 83 4.91 13.85 -21.95
N ILE A 84 4.53 13.77 -20.66
CA ILE A 84 4.66 14.89 -19.72
C ILE A 84 5.96 14.78 -18.91
N VAL A 85 6.73 15.85 -18.92
CA VAL A 85 8.05 15.99 -18.29
C VAL A 85 8.02 17.14 -17.30
N ASP A 86 8.54 16.93 -16.10
CA ASP A 86 8.77 17.99 -15.11
C ASP A 86 10.01 18.79 -15.50
N ALA A 87 9.81 20.06 -15.88
CA ALA A 87 10.87 20.97 -16.29
C ALA A 87 11.82 21.36 -15.14
N THR A 88 11.41 21.19 -13.89
CA THR A 88 12.26 21.46 -12.73
C THR A 88 13.25 20.32 -12.45
N ASN A 89 12.97 19.12 -12.99
CA ASN A 89 13.78 17.91 -12.83
C ASN A 89 13.98 17.18 -14.17
N ILE A 90 14.39 17.93 -15.16
CA ILE A 90 14.32 17.55 -16.57
C ILE A 90 15.22 16.36 -16.92
N GLU A 91 16.45 16.31 -16.40
CA GLU A 91 17.43 15.27 -16.69
C GLU A 91 16.88 13.87 -16.42
N ARG A 92 16.25 13.71 -15.27
CA ARG A 92 15.68 12.43 -14.86
C ARG A 92 14.41 12.08 -15.64
N ASN A 93 13.59 13.06 -15.94
CA ASN A 93 12.34 12.84 -16.67
C ASN A 93 12.57 12.46 -18.14
N LEU A 94 13.62 13.00 -18.76
CA LEU A 94 14.00 12.66 -20.12
C LEU A 94 14.44 11.21 -20.31
N TYR A 95 14.84 10.51 -19.24
CA TYR A 95 15.21 9.09 -19.32
C TYR A 95 14.06 8.20 -19.85
N LEU A 96 12.83 8.43 -19.36
CA LEU A 96 11.65 7.76 -19.91
C LEU A 96 11.35 8.23 -21.34
N THR A 97 11.52 9.51 -21.61
CA THR A 97 11.31 10.10 -22.95
C THR A 97 12.16 9.37 -24.00
N LEU A 98 13.44 9.11 -23.72
CA LEU A 98 14.31 8.39 -24.66
C LEU A 98 13.81 6.97 -24.95
N GLN A 99 13.32 6.26 -23.94
CA GLN A 99 12.74 4.91 -24.14
C GLN A 99 11.45 4.94 -24.97
N LEU A 100 10.67 6.03 -24.87
CA LEU A 100 9.47 6.22 -25.70
C LEU A 100 9.86 6.57 -27.15
N LEU A 101 10.93 7.30 -27.35
CA LEU A 101 11.44 7.62 -28.70
C LEU A 101 11.90 6.35 -29.45
N GLU A 102 12.49 5.38 -28.74
CA GLU A 102 12.87 4.08 -29.32
C GLU A 102 11.67 3.29 -29.86
N LEU A 103 10.44 3.51 -29.34
CA LEU A 103 9.21 2.88 -29.82
C LEU A 103 8.71 3.45 -31.18
N ARG A 104 9.22 4.60 -31.62
CA ARG A 104 8.84 5.24 -32.88
C ARG A 104 7.33 5.43 -33.06
N VAL A 105 6.63 5.81 -31.99
CA VAL A 105 5.22 6.20 -32.02
C VAL A 105 5.14 7.73 -32.15
N PRO A 106 4.15 8.31 -32.91
CA PRO A 106 3.95 9.75 -32.95
C PRO A 106 3.84 10.33 -31.55
N MET A 107 4.67 11.35 -31.22
CA MET A 107 4.79 11.83 -29.85
C MET A 107 4.99 13.34 -29.77
N VAL A 108 4.41 13.94 -28.71
CA VAL A 108 4.63 15.33 -28.30
C VAL A 108 5.11 15.36 -26.85
N LEU A 109 6.10 16.18 -26.56
CA LEU A 109 6.60 16.38 -25.20
C LEU A 109 5.93 17.61 -24.58
N ALA A 110 5.21 17.41 -23.48
CA ALA A 110 4.61 18.44 -22.66
C ALA A 110 5.59 18.81 -21.53
N LEU A 111 6.26 19.95 -21.67
CA LEU A 111 7.22 20.42 -20.67
C LEU A 111 6.48 21.19 -19.58
N ASN A 112 6.16 20.53 -18.48
CA ASN A 112 5.30 21.04 -17.41
C ASN A 112 6.10 21.78 -16.32
N MET A 113 5.39 22.52 -15.47
CA MET A 113 5.94 23.34 -14.38
C MET A 113 6.84 24.50 -14.88
N MET A 114 6.58 25.00 -16.09
CA MET A 114 7.33 26.14 -16.65
C MET A 114 7.15 27.42 -15.84
N ASP A 115 6.07 27.58 -15.12
CA ASP A 115 5.87 28.67 -14.17
C ASP A 115 6.86 28.59 -12.99
N GLU A 116 7.16 27.41 -12.48
CA GLU A 116 8.18 27.20 -11.43
C GLU A 116 9.59 27.47 -11.97
N VAL A 117 9.92 27.03 -13.19
CA VAL A 117 11.19 27.30 -13.83
C VAL A 117 11.42 28.83 -13.99
N ARG A 118 10.41 29.53 -14.52
CA ARG A 118 10.47 31.01 -14.69
C ARG A 118 10.57 31.74 -13.35
N SER A 119 9.81 31.33 -12.34
CA SER A 119 9.86 31.95 -11.01
C SER A 119 11.20 31.77 -10.29
N ASN A 120 11.94 30.72 -10.63
CA ASN A 120 13.28 30.43 -10.11
C ASN A 120 14.42 30.99 -10.97
N GLY A 121 14.10 31.83 -11.98
CA GLY A 121 15.08 32.50 -12.84
C GLY A 121 15.77 31.60 -13.88
N GLY A 122 15.18 30.40 -14.13
CA GLY A 122 15.64 29.51 -15.18
C GLY A 122 14.96 29.80 -16.51
N THR A 123 15.60 29.38 -17.59
CA THR A 123 15.04 29.43 -18.94
C THR A 123 15.35 28.16 -19.70
N ILE A 124 14.43 27.74 -20.56
CA ILE A 124 14.60 26.56 -21.41
C ILE A 124 14.34 27.01 -22.85
N ASP A 125 15.31 26.76 -23.71
CA ASP A 125 15.17 26.98 -25.16
C ASP A 125 14.40 25.79 -25.75
N VAL A 126 13.07 25.97 -25.83
CA VAL A 126 12.14 24.95 -26.33
C VAL A 126 12.47 24.52 -27.75
N LYS A 127 12.95 25.45 -28.61
CA LYS A 127 13.28 25.13 -29.99
C LYS A 127 14.51 24.24 -30.09
N LYS A 128 15.59 24.60 -29.39
CA LYS A 128 16.78 23.74 -29.33
C LYS A 128 16.50 22.37 -28.77
N MET A 129 15.67 22.30 -27.73
CA MET A 129 15.25 21.01 -27.16
C MET A 129 14.43 20.18 -28.14
N SER A 130 13.49 20.80 -28.85
CA SER A 130 12.69 20.13 -29.90
C SER A 130 13.60 19.62 -31.05
N ASP A 131 14.57 20.42 -31.48
CA ASP A 131 15.51 20.01 -32.52
C ASP A 131 16.42 18.85 -32.05
N ALA A 132 16.89 18.91 -30.79
CA ALA A 132 17.75 17.87 -30.21
C ALA A 132 17.02 16.53 -29.96
N LEU A 133 15.75 16.56 -29.54
CA LEU A 133 14.93 15.36 -29.32
C LEU A 133 14.23 14.87 -30.58
N GLY A 134 14.15 15.68 -31.63
CA GLY A 134 13.48 15.35 -32.88
C GLY A 134 11.97 15.20 -32.80
N ILE A 135 11.33 15.81 -31.80
CA ILE A 135 9.89 15.83 -31.55
C ILE A 135 9.41 17.22 -31.13
N PRO A 136 8.15 17.59 -31.36
CA PRO A 136 7.60 18.84 -30.86
C PRO A 136 7.62 18.88 -29.32
N VAL A 137 8.07 20.02 -28.78
CA VAL A 137 8.10 20.31 -27.34
C VAL A 137 7.19 21.51 -27.07
N VAL A 138 6.23 21.36 -26.18
CA VAL A 138 5.28 22.41 -25.80
C VAL A 138 5.43 22.76 -24.32
N PRO A 139 5.80 23.99 -23.97
CA PRO A 139 5.92 24.48 -22.63
C PRO A 139 4.54 24.70 -22.02
N ILE A 140 4.24 24.07 -20.87
CA ILE A 140 2.94 24.16 -20.20
C ILE A 140 3.08 24.46 -18.70
N SER A 141 1.99 24.94 -18.11
CA SER A 141 1.71 24.85 -16.68
C SER A 141 0.32 24.23 -16.51
N ALA A 142 0.29 22.93 -16.25
CA ALA A 142 -0.97 22.18 -16.10
C ALA A 142 -1.84 22.73 -14.95
N ALA A 143 -1.21 23.20 -13.87
CA ALA A 143 -1.90 23.79 -12.71
C ALA A 143 -2.59 25.11 -13.03
N LYS A 144 -2.02 25.91 -13.93
CA LYS A 144 -2.58 27.22 -14.36
C LYS A 144 -3.38 27.13 -15.67
N GLY A 145 -3.32 25.98 -16.35
CA GLY A 145 -3.95 25.81 -17.67
C GLY A 145 -3.22 26.50 -18.83
N GLU A 146 -1.98 26.98 -18.61
CA GLU A 146 -1.16 27.65 -19.63
C GLU A 146 -0.60 26.63 -20.62
N GLY A 147 -0.67 26.92 -21.94
CA GLY A 147 -0.09 26.08 -23.01
C GLY A 147 -0.86 24.81 -23.34
N VAL A 148 -1.94 24.48 -22.61
CA VAL A 148 -2.71 23.22 -22.77
C VAL A 148 -3.39 23.13 -24.13
N SER A 149 -3.95 24.24 -24.64
CA SER A 149 -4.59 24.27 -25.96
C SER A 149 -3.57 24.05 -27.09
N GLU A 150 -2.42 24.67 -27.00
CA GLU A 150 -1.32 24.49 -27.96
C GLU A 150 -0.82 23.03 -27.95
N LEU A 151 -0.71 22.43 -26.77
CA LEU A 151 -0.36 21.01 -26.64
C LEU A 151 -1.36 20.10 -27.36
N VAL A 152 -2.66 20.35 -27.22
CA VAL A 152 -3.71 19.58 -27.92
C VAL A 152 -3.58 19.73 -29.42
N ASP A 153 -3.40 20.95 -29.92
CA ASP A 153 -3.27 21.21 -31.34
C ASP A 153 -2.04 20.52 -31.95
N GLN A 154 -0.91 20.60 -31.29
CA GLN A 154 0.32 19.90 -31.69
C GLN A 154 0.15 18.36 -31.63
N ALA A 155 -0.45 17.82 -30.59
CA ALA A 155 -0.73 16.37 -30.48
C ALA A 155 -1.62 15.88 -31.64
N LEU A 156 -2.71 16.61 -31.94
CA LEU A 156 -3.58 16.29 -33.05
C LEU A 156 -2.89 16.37 -34.41
N GLN A 157 -2.04 17.37 -34.60
CA GLN A 157 -1.24 17.54 -35.82
C GLN A 157 -0.30 16.37 -36.03
N VAL A 158 0.49 16.01 -35.01
CA VAL A 158 1.46 14.90 -35.05
C VAL A 158 0.77 13.56 -35.30
N ALA A 159 -0.35 13.29 -34.63
CA ALA A 159 -1.12 12.07 -34.83
C ALA A 159 -1.76 11.98 -36.23
N LYS A 160 -2.31 13.09 -36.76
CA LYS A 160 -2.88 13.15 -38.14
C LYS A 160 -1.82 12.95 -39.21
N SER A 161 -0.66 13.59 -39.07
CA SER A 161 0.45 13.49 -40.03
C SER A 161 1.26 12.18 -39.84
N LYS A 162 1.00 11.40 -38.78
CA LYS A 162 1.79 10.24 -38.39
C LYS A 162 3.30 10.52 -38.35
N THR A 163 3.64 11.69 -37.85
CA THR A 163 5.05 12.13 -37.78
C THR A 163 5.77 11.34 -36.72
N LEU A 164 6.76 10.54 -37.14
CA LEU A 164 7.58 9.72 -36.24
C LEU A 164 8.72 10.57 -35.65
N PRO A 165 9.21 10.22 -34.45
CA PRO A 165 10.42 10.85 -33.89
C PRO A 165 11.61 10.76 -34.85
N LYS A 166 12.32 11.86 -35.02
CA LYS A 166 13.49 11.92 -35.91
C LYS A 166 14.74 11.36 -35.25
N VAL A 167 14.85 11.51 -33.96
CA VAL A 167 15.96 11.01 -33.14
C VAL A 167 15.48 9.79 -32.34
N TRP A 168 16.14 8.68 -32.54
CA TRP A 168 15.84 7.38 -31.91
C TRP A 168 17.11 6.58 -31.60
N ASP A 169 18.26 7.05 -32.08
CA ASP A 169 19.59 6.55 -31.75
C ASP A 169 20.34 7.56 -30.89
N PHE A 170 20.78 7.12 -29.73
CA PHE A 170 21.40 7.95 -28.70
C PHE A 170 22.87 7.59 -28.48
N CYS A 171 23.37 6.58 -29.22
CA CYS A 171 24.74 6.13 -29.09
C CYS A 171 25.72 7.12 -29.69
N THR A 172 26.89 7.18 -29.09
CA THR A 172 28.05 7.75 -29.74
C THR A 172 28.62 6.70 -30.72
N ASP A 173 28.90 7.10 -31.96
CA ASP A 173 29.49 6.21 -32.95
C ASP A 173 30.76 5.56 -32.40
N ASP A 174 30.96 4.27 -32.70
CA ASP A 174 32.07 3.39 -32.23
C ASP A 174 32.11 3.05 -30.73
N SER A 175 31.11 3.44 -29.92
CA SER A 175 31.06 3.00 -28.52
C SER A 175 30.80 1.47 -28.40
N ALA A 176 31.29 0.83 -27.33
CA ALA A 176 31.02 -0.60 -27.08
C ALA A 176 29.52 -0.90 -27.01
N VAL A 177 28.74 0.02 -26.43
CA VAL A 177 27.27 -0.07 -26.38
C VAL A 177 26.65 0.00 -27.77
N HIS A 178 27.16 0.88 -28.64
CA HIS A 178 26.69 0.99 -30.03
C HIS A 178 26.93 -0.30 -30.79
N ARG A 179 28.15 -0.86 -30.72
CA ARG A 179 28.48 -2.13 -31.37
C ARG A 179 27.60 -3.28 -30.91
N CYS A 180 27.36 -3.39 -29.59
CA CYS A 180 26.48 -4.41 -29.02
C CYS A 180 25.03 -4.26 -29.52
N ILE A 181 24.45 -3.07 -29.43
CA ILE A 181 23.08 -2.81 -29.91
C ILE A 181 22.98 -3.12 -31.40
N HIS A 182 23.95 -2.68 -32.20
CA HIS A 182 23.95 -2.89 -33.66
C HIS A 182 24.05 -4.38 -34.03
N ALA A 183 24.90 -5.13 -33.36
CA ALA A 183 25.01 -6.59 -33.55
C ALA A 183 23.68 -7.31 -33.21
N ILE A 184 23.06 -6.95 -32.11
CA ILE A 184 21.77 -7.53 -31.71
C ILE A 184 20.64 -7.11 -32.64
N VAL A 185 20.63 -5.87 -33.15
CA VAL A 185 19.63 -5.41 -34.13
C VAL A 185 19.68 -6.28 -35.38
N HIS A 186 20.89 -6.58 -35.92
CA HIS A 186 21.01 -7.47 -37.04
C HIS A 186 20.57 -8.91 -36.75
N LEU A 187 20.84 -9.39 -35.52
CA LEU A 187 20.44 -10.75 -35.10
C LEU A 187 18.93 -10.93 -35.07
N ILE A 188 18.17 -9.86 -34.68
CA ILE A 188 16.72 -9.94 -34.44
C ILE A 188 15.86 -9.27 -35.50
N GLU A 189 16.43 -8.80 -36.60
CA GLU A 189 15.73 -8.01 -37.62
C GLU A 189 14.49 -8.73 -38.19
N ASP A 190 14.64 -10.00 -38.54
CA ASP A 190 13.54 -10.84 -39.05
C ASP A 190 12.45 -11.09 -37.96
N HIS A 191 12.87 -11.32 -36.73
CA HIS A 191 11.96 -11.59 -35.60
C HIS A 191 11.17 -10.37 -35.21
N SER A 192 11.81 -9.21 -35.11
CA SER A 192 11.15 -7.94 -34.76
C SER A 192 10.17 -7.48 -35.84
N SER A 193 10.48 -7.71 -37.10
CA SER A 193 9.61 -7.40 -38.24
C SER A 193 8.29 -8.20 -38.20
N ARG A 194 8.35 -9.48 -37.77
CA ARG A 194 7.12 -10.30 -37.59
C ARG A 194 6.18 -9.75 -36.53
N LEU A 195 6.73 -9.11 -35.49
CA LEU A 195 5.96 -8.55 -34.37
C LEU A 195 5.55 -7.08 -34.62
N ASP A 196 5.99 -6.49 -35.73
CA ASP A 196 5.79 -5.07 -36.03
C ASP A 196 6.27 -4.16 -34.87
N LEU A 197 7.47 -4.47 -34.36
CA LEU A 197 8.16 -3.72 -33.29
C LEU A 197 9.49 -3.15 -33.79
N PRO A 198 9.90 -1.94 -33.33
CA PRO A 198 11.19 -1.37 -33.70
C PRO A 198 12.35 -2.24 -33.20
N CYS A 199 13.24 -2.66 -34.10
CA CYS A 199 14.37 -3.55 -33.78
C CYS A 199 15.25 -3.05 -32.65
N ARG A 200 15.55 -1.73 -32.65
CA ARG A 200 16.37 -1.11 -31.60
C ARG A 200 15.71 -1.18 -30.22
N PHE A 201 14.40 -0.94 -30.14
CA PHE A 201 13.66 -1.13 -28.89
C PHE A 201 13.76 -2.59 -28.38
N CYS A 202 13.59 -3.55 -29.28
CA CYS A 202 13.73 -4.98 -28.91
C CYS A 202 15.16 -5.27 -28.47
N ALA A 203 16.18 -4.78 -29.18
CA ALA A 203 17.58 -4.98 -28.82
C ALA A 203 17.94 -4.40 -27.44
N THR A 204 17.53 -3.15 -27.17
CA THR A 204 17.77 -2.55 -25.85
C THR A 204 17.05 -3.29 -24.72
N LYS A 205 15.84 -3.85 -24.98
CA LYS A 205 15.11 -4.66 -24.00
C LYS A 205 15.76 -6.02 -23.75
N LEU A 206 16.31 -6.66 -24.78
CA LEU A 206 17.07 -7.90 -24.61
C LEU A 206 18.34 -7.67 -23.78
N ILE A 207 19.09 -6.60 -24.03
CA ILE A 207 20.27 -6.23 -23.24
C ILE A 207 19.88 -5.96 -21.78
N GLU A 208 18.75 -5.29 -21.53
CA GLU A 208 18.24 -5.04 -20.18
C GLU A 208 17.86 -6.31 -19.40
N GLY A 209 17.87 -7.49 -20.01
CA GLY A 209 17.54 -8.78 -19.39
C GLY A 209 16.04 -9.12 -19.50
N GLY A 210 15.40 -8.75 -20.60
CA GLY A 210 14.00 -9.06 -20.88
C GLY A 210 13.80 -10.47 -21.39
N ASP A 211 13.78 -11.50 -20.51
CA ASP A 211 13.46 -12.88 -20.89
C ASP A 211 12.09 -12.96 -21.59
N ASP A 212 11.12 -12.15 -21.17
CA ASP A 212 9.81 -12.02 -21.80
C ASP A 212 9.89 -11.51 -23.25
N MET A 213 10.89 -10.69 -23.57
CA MET A 213 11.12 -10.21 -24.93
C MET A 213 11.79 -11.29 -25.79
N ALA A 214 12.76 -12.03 -25.23
CA ALA A 214 13.40 -13.14 -25.92
C ALA A 214 12.39 -14.25 -26.27
N ASP A 215 11.44 -14.53 -25.37
CA ASP A 215 10.37 -15.50 -25.61
C ASP A 215 9.37 -15.00 -26.66
N LYS A 216 9.00 -13.71 -26.64
CA LYS A 216 8.11 -13.09 -27.65
C LYS A 216 8.74 -13.08 -29.06
N LEU A 217 10.05 -12.87 -29.13
CA LEU A 217 10.80 -12.91 -30.39
C LEU A 217 11.08 -14.35 -30.87
N GLU A 218 10.77 -15.37 -30.07
CA GLU A 218 11.00 -16.78 -30.37
C GLU A 218 12.46 -17.09 -30.73
N LEU A 219 13.42 -16.49 -29.97
CA LEU A 219 14.84 -16.69 -30.18
C LEU A 219 15.25 -18.14 -29.87
N ASP A 220 16.00 -18.75 -30.77
CA ASP A 220 16.55 -20.09 -30.57
C ASP A 220 17.74 -20.10 -29.58
N SER A 221 18.26 -21.30 -29.25
CA SER A 221 19.38 -21.42 -28.29
C SER A 221 20.65 -20.77 -28.78
N ASN A 222 20.95 -20.85 -30.11
CA ASN A 222 22.16 -20.29 -30.70
C ASN A 222 22.08 -18.75 -30.71
N GLU A 223 20.92 -18.20 -31.01
CA GLU A 223 20.67 -16.75 -30.99
C GLU A 223 20.78 -16.19 -29.57
N ARG A 224 20.31 -16.93 -28.58
CA ARG A 224 20.48 -16.56 -27.16
C ARG A 224 21.93 -16.60 -26.72
N ASP A 225 22.70 -17.61 -27.17
CA ASP A 225 24.14 -17.71 -26.88
C ASP A 225 24.92 -16.54 -27.55
N LEU A 226 24.57 -16.15 -28.79
CA LEU A 226 25.13 -14.98 -29.45
C LEU A 226 24.78 -13.68 -28.77
N LEU A 227 23.52 -13.53 -28.33
CA LEU A 227 23.06 -12.38 -27.54
C LEU A 227 23.89 -12.23 -26.26
N ASP A 228 24.05 -13.31 -25.51
CA ASP A 228 24.83 -13.31 -24.26
C ASP A 228 26.30 -13.00 -24.53
N HIS A 229 26.86 -13.49 -25.61
CA HIS A 229 28.24 -13.17 -26.01
C HIS A 229 28.43 -11.66 -26.29
N CYS A 230 27.55 -11.06 -27.09
CA CYS A 230 27.59 -9.61 -27.36
C CYS A 230 27.47 -8.77 -26.07
N ILE A 231 26.62 -9.21 -25.13
CA ILE A 231 26.46 -8.51 -23.85
C ILE A 231 27.73 -8.63 -23.00
N VAL A 232 28.32 -9.82 -22.88
CA VAL A 232 29.56 -10.07 -22.12
C VAL A 232 30.73 -9.27 -22.71
N GLU A 233 30.84 -9.18 -24.04
CA GLU A 233 31.83 -8.35 -24.69
C GLU A 233 31.68 -6.85 -24.33
N MET A 234 30.44 -6.33 -24.39
CA MET A 234 30.14 -4.96 -24.00
C MET A 234 30.46 -4.70 -22.53
N GLU A 235 30.10 -5.63 -21.62
CA GLU A 235 30.41 -5.50 -20.19
C GLU A 235 31.93 -5.49 -19.92
N ASN A 236 32.68 -6.28 -20.63
CA ASN A 236 34.13 -6.33 -20.51
C ASN A 236 34.79 -5.06 -21.07
N ASP A 237 34.31 -4.53 -22.19
CA ASP A 237 34.83 -3.31 -22.81
C ASP A 237 34.53 -2.06 -22.02
N THR A 238 33.33 -1.99 -21.40
CA THR A 238 32.90 -0.83 -20.61
C THR A 238 33.31 -0.91 -19.13
N GLY A 239 33.55 -2.11 -18.60
CA GLY A 239 33.74 -2.35 -17.17
C GLY A 239 32.49 -2.15 -16.33
N LEU A 240 31.31 -2.02 -16.96
CA LEU A 240 30.01 -1.81 -16.33
C LEU A 240 29.08 -3.01 -16.60
N ASP A 241 28.12 -3.25 -15.70
CA ASP A 241 27.06 -4.19 -16.02
C ASP A 241 26.15 -3.62 -17.15
N ARG A 242 25.48 -4.52 -17.88
CA ARG A 242 24.61 -4.20 -19.02
C ARG A 242 23.62 -3.05 -18.78
N ASN A 243 23.09 -2.98 -17.56
CA ASN A 243 22.09 -1.96 -17.20
C ASN A 243 22.75 -0.61 -16.94
N ALA A 244 23.91 -0.60 -16.31
CA ALA A 244 24.70 0.61 -16.08
C ALA A 244 25.24 1.18 -17.40
N ALA A 245 25.72 0.34 -18.33
CA ALA A 245 26.22 0.75 -19.64
C ALA A 245 25.13 1.42 -20.48
N LEU A 246 23.91 0.84 -20.55
CA LEU A 246 22.77 1.46 -21.24
C LEU A 246 22.29 2.74 -20.54
N ALA A 247 22.32 2.79 -19.22
CA ALA A 247 21.93 3.99 -18.48
C ALA A 247 22.94 5.13 -18.73
N GLU A 248 24.24 4.85 -18.70
CA GLU A 248 25.29 5.82 -18.98
C GLU A 248 25.14 6.42 -20.39
N MET A 249 24.95 5.60 -21.40
CA MET A 249 24.67 6.03 -22.78
C MET A 249 23.49 7.01 -22.85
N ARG A 250 22.36 6.69 -22.19
CA ARG A 250 21.17 7.54 -22.18
C ARG A 250 21.41 8.85 -21.42
N TYR A 251 22.10 8.81 -20.27
CA TYR A 251 22.42 10.00 -19.51
C TYR A 251 23.42 10.92 -20.21
N GLU A 252 24.40 10.38 -20.92
CA GLU A 252 25.33 11.17 -21.74
C GLU A 252 24.59 11.96 -22.84
N PHE A 253 23.61 11.32 -23.50
CA PHE A 253 22.75 12.03 -24.45
C PHE A 253 21.87 13.09 -23.79
N ILE A 254 21.25 12.76 -22.65
CA ILE A 254 20.43 13.72 -21.88
C ILE A 254 21.24 14.92 -21.46
N GLU A 255 22.48 14.73 -20.99
CA GLU A 255 23.39 15.82 -20.60
C GLU A 255 23.65 16.76 -21.76
N LYS A 256 23.96 16.23 -22.95
CA LYS A 256 24.13 17.04 -24.18
C LYS A 256 22.89 17.86 -24.54
N VAL A 257 21.69 17.27 -24.43
CA VAL A 257 20.41 17.96 -24.66
C VAL A 257 20.20 19.07 -23.65
N VAL A 258 20.43 18.80 -22.37
CA VAL A 258 20.22 19.77 -21.28
C VAL A 258 21.24 20.89 -21.33
N GLU A 259 22.51 20.60 -21.53
CA GLU A 259 23.57 21.64 -21.68
C GLU A 259 23.30 22.61 -22.83
N SER A 260 22.74 22.11 -23.93
CA SER A 260 22.45 22.94 -25.11
C SER A 260 21.18 23.78 -24.99
N SER A 261 20.18 23.33 -24.18
CA SER A 261 18.83 23.91 -24.20
C SER A 261 18.37 24.47 -22.85
N VAL A 262 19.03 24.14 -21.74
CA VAL A 262 18.57 24.54 -20.41
C VAL A 262 19.58 25.46 -19.73
N VAL A 263 19.14 26.68 -19.40
CA VAL A 263 19.88 27.53 -18.45
C VAL A 263 19.39 27.18 -17.04
N LYS A 264 20.24 26.47 -16.28
CA LYS A 264 19.90 25.96 -14.96
C LYS A 264 19.39 27.06 -14.03
N CYS A 265 18.28 26.79 -13.39
CA CYS A 265 17.73 27.61 -12.32
C CYS A 265 18.69 27.67 -11.13
N HIS A 266 18.69 28.79 -10.41
CA HIS A 266 19.19 28.77 -9.03
C HIS A 266 18.32 27.79 -8.24
N GLU A 267 18.95 26.95 -7.40
CA GLU A 267 18.20 26.03 -6.52
C GLU A 267 17.05 26.75 -5.82
N SER A 268 15.82 26.25 -5.99
CA SER A 268 14.66 26.89 -5.39
C SER A 268 14.81 26.99 -3.87
N LYS A 269 14.28 28.06 -3.27
CA LYS A 269 14.28 28.22 -1.81
C LYS A 269 13.60 27.04 -1.12
N GLU A 270 12.62 26.43 -1.78
CA GLU A 270 11.89 25.24 -1.30
C GLU A 270 12.77 24.00 -1.33
N HIS A 271 13.52 23.80 -2.40
CA HIS A 271 14.48 22.68 -2.50
C HIS A 271 15.56 22.79 -1.41
N ARG A 272 16.14 23.97 -1.19
CA ARG A 272 17.10 24.18 -0.09
C ARG A 272 16.51 23.93 1.31
N ARG A 273 15.24 24.30 1.52
CA ARG A 273 14.53 23.99 2.79
C ARG A 273 14.33 22.49 2.92
N SER A 274 13.87 21.82 1.86
CA SER A 274 13.70 20.37 1.84
C SER A 274 15.02 19.64 2.14
N MET A 275 16.13 20.04 1.50
CA MET A 275 17.46 19.47 1.78
C MET A 275 17.94 19.66 3.23
N LYS A 276 17.65 20.82 3.84
CA LYS A 276 17.98 21.05 5.26
C LYS A 276 17.15 20.17 6.20
N LEU A 277 15.85 20.02 5.91
CA LEU A 277 14.97 19.14 6.66
C LEU A 277 15.37 17.67 6.48
N ASP A 278 15.71 17.26 5.25
CA ASP A 278 16.11 15.90 4.94
C ASP A 278 17.39 15.50 5.65
N ARG A 279 18.34 16.42 5.87
CA ARG A 279 19.54 16.15 6.66
C ARG A 279 19.23 15.64 8.08
N VAL A 280 18.12 16.10 8.67
CA VAL A 280 17.66 15.67 10.01
C VAL A 280 16.75 14.46 9.90
N LEU A 281 15.76 14.50 8.99
CA LEU A 281 14.69 13.50 8.89
C LEU A 281 15.13 12.18 8.23
N THR A 282 16.17 12.22 7.39
CA THR A 282 16.74 11.02 6.73
C THR A 282 18.17 10.71 7.18
N GLY A 283 18.69 11.44 8.15
CA GLY A 283 20.04 11.24 8.68
C GLY A 283 20.23 9.84 9.29
N LYS A 284 21.43 9.28 9.11
CA LYS A 284 21.76 7.89 9.53
C LYS A 284 21.40 7.56 10.99
N TYR A 285 21.52 8.52 11.91
CA TYR A 285 21.27 8.34 13.34
C TYR A 285 20.01 9.05 13.83
N THR A 286 19.52 10.06 13.10
CA THR A 286 18.39 10.90 13.51
C THR A 286 17.06 10.43 12.95
N ALA A 287 17.05 9.78 11.81
CA ALA A 287 15.83 9.38 11.11
C ALA A 287 14.90 8.50 11.98
N ILE A 288 15.44 7.44 12.60
CA ILE A 288 14.62 6.51 13.39
C ILE A 288 14.12 7.15 14.70
N PRO A 289 14.95 7.84 15.52
CA PRO A 289 14.45 8.55 16.71
C PRO A 289 13.39 9.60 16.41
N VAL A 290 13.60 10.43 15.39
CA VAL A 290 12.62 11.46 14.98
C VAL A 290 11.31 10.79 14.52
N PHE A 291 11.42 9.74 13.73
CA PHE A 291 10.27 8.97 13.29
C PHE A 291 9.46 8.39 14.48
N ILE A 292 10.14 7.75 15.43
CA ILE A 292 9.49 7.22 16.64
C ILE A 292 8.80 8.36 17.40
N GLY A 293 9.45 9.52 17.56
CA GLY A 293 8.87 10.69 18.22
C GLY A 293 7.59 11.20 17.51
N VAL A 294 7.62 11.33 16.19
CA VAL A 294 6.46 11.74 15.39
C VAL A 294 5.31 10.72 15.52
N MET A 295 5.61 9.44 15.46
CA MET A 295 4.58 8.40 15.58
C MET A 295 4.01 8.30 16.99
N CYS A 296 4.84 8.42 18.02
CA CYS A 296 4.37 8.50 19.40
C CYS A 296 3.42 9.69 19.58
N LEU A 297 3.75 10.85 19.03
CA LEU A 297 2.89 12.03 19.06
C LEU A 297 1.56 11.79 18.35
N VAL A 298 1.59 11.22 17.12
CA VAL A 298 0.38 10.89 16.35
C VAL A 298 -0.50 9.91 17.12
N PHE A 299 0.06 8.84 17.65
CA PHE A 299 -0.70 7.85 18.42
C PHE A 299 -1.23 8.43 19.73
N TRP A 300 -0.44 9.25 20.43
CA TRP A 300 -0.90 9.90 21.64
C TRP A 300 -2.08 10.84 21.39
N LEU A 301 -2.00 11.69 20.36
CA LEU A 301 -3.11 12.55 19.95
C LEU A 301 -4.35 11.77 19.52
N THR A 302 -4.15 10.69 18.79
CA THR A 302 -5.24 9.85 18.27
C THR A 302 -5.95 9.08 19.39
N PHE A 303 -5.21 8.41 20.27
CA PHE A 303 -5.79 7.48 21.24
C PHE A 303 -6.08 8.10 22.61
N ASN A 304 -5.42 9.19 22.99
CA ASN A 304 -5.58 9.78 24.33
C ASN A 304 -6.18 11.18 24.34
N VAL A 305 -6.18 11.89 23.22
CA VAL A 305 -6.64 13.30 23.23
C VAL A 305 -7.87 13.48 22.31
N ILE A 306 -7.64 13.50 21.00
CA ILE A 306 -8.69 13.87 20.04
C ILE A 306 -9.62 12.69 19.76
N GLY A 307 -9.06 11.54 19.42
CA GLY A 307 -9.87 10.38 19.01
C GLY A 307 -10.67 9.82 20.17
N SER A 308 -10.11 9.71 21.38
CA SER A 308 -10.85 9.28 22.57
C SER A 308 -11.97 10.26 22.94
N ALA A 309 -11.72 11.56 23.00
CA ALA A 309 -12.73 12.54 23.33
C ALA A 309 -13.93 12.51 22.36
N LEU A 310 -13.64 12.41 21.05
CA LEU A 310 -14.69 12.29 20.03
C LEU A 310 -15.43 10.93 20.11
N SER A 311 -14.70 9.85 20.45
CA SER A 311 -15.27 8.52 20.66
C SER A 311 -16.21 8.49 21.84
N ASP A 312 -15.82 9.10 22.97
CA ASP A 312 -16.65 9.19 24.18
C ASP A 312 -17.94 9.98 23.90
N TRP A 313 -17.85 11.09 23.17
CA TRP A 313 -19.03 11.86 22.76
C TRP A 313 -19.99 11.04 21.90
N LEU A 314 -19.45 10.32 20.93
CA LEU A 314 -20.26 9.46 20.05
C LEU A 314 -20.87 8.30 20.84
N SER A 315 -20.12 7.68 21.74
CA SER A 315 -20.62 6.62 22.63
C SER A 315 -21.80 7.10 23.50
N ILE A 316 -21.68 8.26 24.13
CA ILE A 316 -22.77 8.87 24.90
C ILE A 316 -24.02 9.10 24.02
N GLY A 317 -23.81 9.50 22.76
CA GLY A 317 -24.90 9.67 21.81
C GLY A 317 -25.60 8.34 21.46
N ILE A 318 -24.80 7.29 21.22
CA ILE A 318 -25.29 5.94 20.92
C ILE A 318 -26.01 5.37 22.13
N ASP A 319 -25.46 5.51 23.34
CA ASP A 319 -26.07 5.00 24.59
C ASP A 319 -27.42 5.66 24.87
N LYS A 320 -27.53 6.97 24.66
CA LYS A 320 -28.81 7.68 24.75
C LYS A 320 -29.82 7.21 23.73
N LEU A 321 -29.41 7.00 22.49
CA LEU A 321 -30.27 6.46 21.44
C LEU A 321 -30.74 5.04 21.78
N THR A 322 -29.83 4.21 22.25
CA THR A 322 -30.13 2.83 22.72
C THR A 322 -31.13 2.86 23.85
N GLY A 323 -30.94 3.71 24.85
CA GLY A 323 -31.88 3.86 25.98
C GLY A 323 -33.27 4.37 25.58
N LEU A 324 -33.35 5.27 24.59
CA LEU A 324 -34.62 5.71 24.01
C LEU A 324 -35.35 4.57 23.30
N VAL A 325 -34.62 3.78 22.51
CA VAL A 325 -35.19 2.62 21.81
C VAL A 325 -35.60 1.53 22.80
N ASP A 326 -34.79 1.24 23.81
CA ASP A 326 -35.04 0.28 24.88
C ASP A 326 -36.33 0.63 25.64
N SER A 327 -36.47 1.89 26.09
CA SER A 327 -37.68 2.38 26.77
C SER A 327 -38.91 2.33 25.87
N GLY A 328 -38.77 2.62 24.59
CA GLY A 328 -39.86 2.54 23.62
C GLY A 328 -40.32 1.09 23.37
N LEU A 329 -39.41 0.15 23.20
CA LEU A 329 -39.69 -1.27 23.01
C LEU A 329 -40.32 -1.90 24.26
N THR A 330 -39.82 -1.52 25.44
CA THR A 330 -40.38 -1.97 26.72
C THR A 330 -41.79 -1.42 26.92
N ALA A 331 -42.06 -0.15 26.60
CA ALA A 331 -43.39 0.45 26.68
C ALA A 331 -44.39 -0.20 25.69
N TYR A 332 -43.91 -0.64 24.54
CA TYR A 332 -44.74 -1.35 23.54
C TYR A 332 -44.99 -2.81 23.93
N GLY A 333 -44.22 -3.40 24.87
CA GLY A 333 -44.37 -4.77 25.34
C GLY A 333 -43.99 -5.83 24.29
N ILE A 334 -42.91 -5.58 23.54
CA ILE A 334 -42.45 -6.48 22.46
C ILE A 334 -41.91 -7.79 23.05
N ASN A 335 -41.89 -8.86 22.24
CA ASN A 335 -41.34 -10.17 22.65
C ASN A 335 -39.90 -10.01 23.15
N PRO A 336 -39.56 -10.57 24.33
CA PRO A 336 -38.22 -10.46 24.93
C PRO A 336 -37.08 -10.87 24.03
N VAL A 337 -37.23 -11.87 23.14
CA VAL A 337 -36.22 -12.29 22.18
C VAL A 337 -35.96 -11.23 21.14
N ILE A 338 -37.04 -10.58 20.63
CA ILE A 338 -36.89 -9.50 19.64
C ILE A 338 -36.29 -8.26 20.30
N HIS A 339 -36.66 -8.00 21.56
CA HIS A 339 -36.09 -6.92 22.35
C HIS A 339 -34.56 -7.10 22.50
N SER A 340 -34.10 -8.30 22.95
CA SER A 340 -32.69 -8.63 23.06
C SER A 340 -31.96 -8.59 21.69
N LEU A 341 -32.58 -9.05 20.60
CA LEU A 341 -32.01 -8.94 19.26
C LEU A 341 -31.73 -7.47 18.88
N ILE A 342 -32.67 -6.58 19.18
CA ILE A 342 -32.53 -5.16 18.82
C ILE A 342 -31.48 -4.51 19.72
N ILE A 343 -31.58 -4.65 21.03
CA ILE A 343 -30.72 -3.95 21.99
C ILE A 343 -29.34 -4.60 22.05
N ASP A 344 -29.26 -5.91 22.35
CA ASP A 344 -27.99 -6.60 22.59
C ASP A 344 -27.32 -7.06 21.30
N GLY A 345 -28.11 -7.43 20.26
CA GLY A 345 -27.59 -7.86 18.98
C GLY A 345 -27.21 -6.70 18.06
N ILE A 346 -28.13 -5.75 17.85
CA ILE A 346 -27.94 -4.68 16.85
C ILE A 346 -27.28 -3.46 17.49
N PHE A 347 -27.92 -2.84 18.51
CA PHE A 347 -27.41 -1.58 19.08
C PHE A 347 -26.08 -1.77 19.82
N ALA A 348 -25.93 -2.78 20.64
CA ALA A 348 -24.67 -3.06 21.32
C ALA A 348 -23.56 -3.45 20.33
N GLY A 349 -23.86 -4.30 19.35
CA GLY A 349 -22.90 -4.75 18.35
C GLY A 349 -22.45 -3.65 17.39
N VAL A 350 -23.40 -2.96 16.75
CA VAL A 350 -23.09 -1.87 15.80
C VAL A 350 -22.58 -0.64 16.54
N GLY A 351 -23.16 -0.33 17.71
CA GLY A 351 -22.76 0.81 18.53
C GLY A 351 -21.30 0.73 18.96
N SER A 352 -20.84 -0.44 19.42
CA SER A 352 -19.44 -0.63 19.80
C SER A 352 -18.48 -0.37 18.63
N VAL A 353 -18.85 -0.75 17.40
CA VAL A 353 -18.02 -0.52 16.22
C VAL A 353 -18.05 0.94 15.78
N LEU A 354 -19.21 1.60 15.84
CA LEU A 354 -19.34 3.01 15.50
C LEU A 354 -18.56 3.90 16.47
N SER A 355 -18.49 3.55 17.74
CA SER A 355 -17.73 4.32 18.73
C SER A 355 -16.23 4.41 18.40
N PHE A 356 -15.67 3.47 17.65
CA PHE A 356 -14.28 3.53 17.16
C PHE A 356 -14.07 4.37 15.90
N LEU A 357 -15.14 4.75 15.19
CA LEU A 357 -15.05 5.55 13.97
C LEU A 357 -14.25 6.85 14.13
N PRO A 358 -14.48 7.66 15.20
CA PRO A 358 -13.73 8.89 15.40
C PRO A 358 -12.23 8.66 15.58
N ILE A 359 -11.84 7.60 16.29
CA ILE A 359 -10.43 7.23 16.48
C ILE A 359 -9.80 6.90 15.12
N ILE A 360 -10.49 6.12 14.29
CA ILE A 360 -10.01 5.73 12.96
C ILE A 360 -9.88 6.96 12.05
N VAL A 361 -10.88 7.84 12.03
CA VAL A 361 -10.85 9.08 11.23
C VAL A 361 -9.71 10.00 11.69
N THR A 362 -9.51 10.15 12.99
CA THR A 362 -8.41 10.95 13.56
C THR A 362 -7.04 10.37 13.18
N LEU A 363 -6.88 9.04 13.22
CA LEU A 363 -5.66 8.37 12.79
C LEU A 363 -5.39 8.64 11.30
N PHE A 364 -6.40 8.47 10.45
CA PHE A 364 -6.27 8.76 9.02
C PHE A 364 -5.97 10.23 8.74
N PHE A 365 -6.51 11.14 9.53
CA PHE A 365 -6.20 12.57 9.41
C PHE A 365 -4.70 12.83 9.57
N PHE A 366 -4.09 12.33 10.63
CA PHE A 366 -2.65 12.50 10.83
C PHE A 366 -1.81 11.76 9.78
N LEU A 367 -2.20 10.54 9.42
CA LEU A 367 -1.49 9.78 8.39
C LEU A 367 -1.56 10.47 7.02
N SER A 368 -2.71 11.05 6.66
CA SER A 368 -2.87 11.82 5.43
C SER A 368 -1.96 13.05 5.41
N ILE A 369 -1.84 13.76 6.54
CA ILE A 369 -0.90 14.88 6.65
C ILE A 369 0.54 14.41 6.45
N LEU A 370 0.94 13.30 7.07
CA LEU A 370 2.29 12.75 6.92
C LEU A 370 2.57 12.27 5.48
N GLU A 371 1.55 11.74 4.80
CA GLU A 371 1.63 11.30 3.40
C GLU A 371 1.75 12.50 2.46
N ASP A 372 0.83 13.47 2.55
CA ASP A 372 0.79 14.64 1.68
C ASP A 372 2.02 15.54 1.86
N THR A 373 2.58 15.63 3.08
CA THR A 373 3.84 16.35 3.32
C THR A 373 5.05 15.66 2.70
N GLY A 374 4.92 14.41 2.25
CA GLY A 374 6.02 13.61 1.71
C GLY A 374 6.92 12.97 2.79
N TYR A 375 6.55 13.05 4.07
CA TYR A 375 7.32 12.45 5.17
C TYR A 375 7.33 10.92 5.10
N MET A 376 6.21 10.31 4.72
CA MET A 376 6.10 8.85 4.61
C MET A 376 7.03 8.26 3.54
N ALA A 377 7.24 8.98 2.42
CA ALA A 377 8.18 8.57 1.38
C ALA A 377 9.63 8.52 1.91
N ARG A 378 10.00 9.45 2.77
CA ARG A 378 11.34 9.52 3.38
C ARG A 378 11.59 8.38 4.36
N ILE A 379 10.60 8.07 5.17
CA ILE A 379 10.67 6.93 6.09
C ILE A 379 10.74 5.62 5.33
N ALA A 380 9.95 5.46 4.26
CA ALA A 380 10.04 4.30 3.38
C ALA A 380 11.44 4.16 2.78
N PHE A 381 12.07 5.27 2.39
CA PHE A 381 13.45 5.29 1.89
C PHE A 381 14.47 4.85 2.95
N VAL A 382 14.37 5.38 4.17
CA VAL A 382 15.28 5.01 5.28
C VAL A 382 15.12 3.53 5.66
N MET A 383 13.87 3.04 5.67
CA MET A 383 13.54 1.67 6.06
C MET A 383 13.76 0.65 4.94
N ASP A 384 14.05 1.07 3.71
CA ASP A 384 14.25 0.16 2.58
C ASP A 384 15.45 -0.78 2.83
N ARG A 385 16.55 -0.26 3.35
CA ARG A 385 17.77 -1.04 3.64
C ARG A 385 17.55 -2.21 4.62
N PRO A 386 16.96 -2.01 5.82
CA PRO A 386 16.68 -3.11 6.74
C PRO A 386 15.58 -4.06 6.22
N LEU A 387 14.54 -3.54 5.55
CA LEU A 387 13.45 -4.36 5.05
C LEU A 387 13.87 -5.28 3.89
N ARG A 388 14.77 -4.86 3.02
CA ARG A 388 15.34 -5.74 1.98
C ARG A 388 16.05 -6.95 2.55
N LYS A 389 16.69 -6.84 3.70
CA LYS A 389 17.33 -8.00 4.36
C LYS A 389 16.31 -9.09 4.70
N ILE A 390 15.11 -8.71 5.06
CA ILE A 390 14.01 -9.64 5.36
C ILE A 390 13.11 -9.95 4.15
N GLY A 391 13.48 -9.44 2.96
CA GLY A 391 12.78 -9.75 1.71
C GLY A 391 11.59 -8.85 1.37
N LEU A 392 11.50 -7.66 1.97
CA LEU A 392 10.47 -6.66 1.72
C LEU A 392 11.06 -5.37 1.14
N SER A 393 10.27 -4.62 0.39
CA SER A 393 10.62 -3.26 -0.05
C SER A 393 10.31 -2.23 1.05
N GLY A 394 10.95 -1.06 0.98
CA GLY A 394 10.71 0.03 1.93
C GLY A 394 9.26 0.51 2.00
N ARG A 395 8.50 0.38 0.91
CA ARG A 395 7.06 0.71 0.88
C ARG A 395 6.21 -0.17 1.80
N SER A 396 6.65 -1.39 2.10
CA SER A 396 5.96 -2.30 3.03
C SER A 396 5.96 -1.78 4.47
N PHE A 397 6.88 -0.86 4.82
CA PHE A 397 6.97 -0.31 6.16
C PHE A 397 5.74 0.48 6.59
N VAL A 398 5.18 1.27 5.67
CA VAL A 398 4.01 2.13 5.95
C VAL A 398 2.78 1.31 6.34
N PRO A 399 2.35 0.30 5.57
CA PRO A 399 1.29 -0.62 5.99
C PRO A 399 1.55 -1.29 7.34
N MET A 400 2.76 -1.81 7.57
CA MET A 400 3.09 -2.46 8.84
C MET A 400 2.99 -1.50 10.02
N LEU A 401 3.40 -0.24 9.85
CA LEU A 401 3.28 0.79 10.86
C LEU A 401 1.82 1.11 11.19
N ILE A 402 0.97 1.30 10.17
CA ILE A 402 -0.46 1.53 10.36
C ILE A 402 -1.10 0.36 11.13
N GLY A 403 -0.54 -0.85 11.00
CA GLY A 403 -0.96 -2.05 11.71
C GLY A 403 -0.95 -1.93 13.24
N PHE A 404 -0.09 -1.10 13.81
CA PHE A 404 -0.11 -0.80 15.26
C PHE A 404 -1.37 -0.03 15.68
N GLY A 405 -1.97 0.73 14.79
CA GLY A 405 -3.26 1.35 15.04
C GLY A 405 -4.41 0.41 14.75
N CYS A 406 -4.54 -0.04 13.50
CA CYS A 406 -5.61 -0.93 13.06
C CYS A 406 -5.17 -1.76 11.84
N SER A 407 -5.40 -3.07 11.87
CA SER A 407 -5.02 -3.98 10.79
C SER A 407 -5.84 -3.75 9.50
N VAL A 408 -7.09 -3.27 9.59
CA VAL A 408 -7.95 -3.04 8.41
C VAL A 408 -7.36 -1.98 7.47
N PRO A 409 -7.11 -0.73 7.91
CA PRO A 409 -6.48 0.28 7.07
C PRO A 409 -5.05 -0.10 6.66
N ALA A 410 -4.33 -0.82 7.52
CA ALA A 410 -3.00 -1.30 7.23
C ALA A 410 -2.97 -2.24 6.01
N ILE A 411 -3.86 -3.22 5.96
CA ILE A 411 -3.99 -4.15 4.84
C ILE A 411 -4.42 -3.39 3.57
N MET A 412 -5.32 -2.41 3.67
CA MET A 412 -5.71 -1.57 2.54
C MET A 412 -4.54 -0.73 2.00
N ALA A 413 -3.70 -0.22 2.90
CA ALA A 413 -2.53 0.58 2.51
C ALA A 413 -1.49 -0.25 1.73
N THR A 414 -1.55 -1.58 1.77
CA THR A 414 -0.65 -2.44 0.95
C THR A 414 -0.84 -2.25 -0.56
N ARG A 415 -1.91 -1.61 -1.01
CA ARG A 415 -2.11 -1.23 -2.41
C ARG A 415 -1.04 -0.29 -2.95
N THR A 416 -0.36 0.46 -2.07
CA THR A 416 0.76 1.33 -2.43
C THR A 416 2.06 0.56 -2.69
N VAL A 417 2.10 -0.74 -2.36
CA VAL A 417 3.26 -1.61 -2.60
C VAL A 417 3.19 -2.12 -4.05
N SER A 418 4.16 -1.75 -4.85
CA SER A 418 4.19 -1.97 -6.30
C SER A 418 4.40 -3.44 -6.72
N SER A 419 5.06 -4.25 -5.89
CA SER A 419 5.27 -5.67 -6.14
C SER A 419 4.13 -6.52 -5.56
N ASP A 420 3.47 -7.35 -6.36
CA ASP A 420 2.42 -8.27 -5.90
C ASP A 420 2.95 -9.27 -4.84
N ARG A 421 4.20 -9.73 -5.02
CA ARG A 421 4.92 -10.55 -4.05
C ARG A 421 5.07 -9.86 -2.70
N ASP A 422 5.64 -8.64 -2.70
CA ASP A 422 5.88 -7.87 -1.48
C ASP A 422 4.56 -7.44 -0.84
N ARG A 423 3.54 -7.12 -1.65
CA ARG A 423 2.18 -6.81 -1.20
C ARG A 423 1.56 -7.97 -0.44
N LYS A 424 1.54 -9.17 -1.02
CA LYS A 424 1.00 -10.39 -0.39
C LYS A 424 1.74 -10.73 0.90
N MET A 425 3.07 -10.65 0.88
CA MET A 425 3.89 -10.88 2.05
C MET A 425 3.60 -9.86 3.16
N THR A 426 3.44 -8.58 2.81
CA THR A 426 3.08 -7.52 3.76
C THR A 426 1.69 -7.75 4.37
N ILE A 427 0.68 -8.17 3.55
CA ILE A 427 -0.66 -8.54 4.05
C ILE A 427 -0.57 -9.65 5.09
N MET A 428 0.27 -10.67 4.88
CA MET A 428 0.44 -11.79 5.81
C MET A 428 1.10 -11.36 7.13
N LEU A 429 2.02 -10.40 7.09
CA LEU A 429 2.80 -9.96 8.25
C LEU A 429 2.08 -8.88 9.08
N THR A 430 1.25 -8.06 8.46
CA THR A 430 0.56 -6.94 9.12
C THR A 430 -0.25 -7.34 10.37
N PRO A 431 -1.00 -8.45 10.42
CA PRO A 431 -1.78 -8.81 11.60
C PRO A 431 -0.96 -9.20 12.85
N TYR A 432 0.34 -9.46 12.70
CA TYR A 432 1.25 -9.70 13.83
C TYR A 432 1.60 -8.41 14.58
N MET A 433 1.38 -7.24 13.95
CA MET A 433 1.46 -5.96 14.64
C MET A 433 0.30 -5.83 15.63
N SER A 434 0.62 -5.37 16.84
CA SER A 434 -0.37 -5.26 17.91
C SER A 434 -1.27 -4.04 17.67
N CYS A 435 -2.52 -4.25 17.25
CA CYS A 435 -3.47 -3.16 17.06
C CYS A 435 -4.04 -2.65 18.40
N SER A 436 -4.61 -1.43 18.40
CA SER A 436 -5.16 -0.77 19.59
C SER A 436 -6.28 -1.57 20.28
N ALA A 437 -7.09 -2.33 19.53
CA ALA A 437 -8.15 -3.16 20.08
C ALA A 437 -7.66 -4.31 21.00
N LYS A 438 -6.38 -4.64 20.97
CA LYS A 438 -5.77 -5.62 21.88
C LYS A 438 -5.35 -5.01 23.22
N ILE A 439 -5.20 -3.67 23.31
CA ILE A 439 -4.75 -2.97 24.51
C ILE A 439 -5.62 -3.26 25.75
N PRO A 440 -6.97 -3.26 25.69
CA PRO A 440 -7.80 -3.60 26.83
C PRO A 440 -7.49 -4.99 27.42
N ILE A 441 -7.25 -5.98 26.56
CA ILE A 441 -6.89 -7.33 27.01
C ILE A 441 -5.55 -7.28 27.77
N TYR A 442 -4.56 -6.63 27.20
CA TYR A 442 -3.23 -6.52 27.81
C TYR A 442 -3.27 -5.77 29.14
N SER A 443 -4.02 -4.67 29.21
CA SER A 443 -4.10 -3.86 30.43
C SER A 443 -4.76 -4.62 31.59
N VAL A 444 -5.85 -5.33 31.35
CA VAL A 444 -6.55 -6.11 32.38
C VAL A 444 -5.67 -7.24 32.89
N PHE A 445 -5.04 -8.01 32.01
CA PHE A 445 -4.16 -9.12 32.41
C PHE A 445 -2.85 -8.62 33.03
N ALA A 446 -2.25 -7.54 32.51
CA ALA A 446 -1.04 -6.96 33.10
C ALA A 446 -1.30 -6.40 34.50
N ALA A 447 -2.42 -5.75 34.73
CA ALA A 447 -2.81 -5.25 36.04
C ALA A 447 -3.08 -6.38 37.05
N ALA A 448 -3.72 -7.49 36.59
CA ALA A 448 -4.08 -8.60 37.45
C ALA A 448 -2.88 -9.48 37.84
N PHE A 449 -1.95 -9.77 36.92
CA PHE A 449 -0.91 -10.78 37.10
C PHE A 449 0.51 -10.21 37.24
N PHE A 450 0.74 -8.96 36.81
CA PHE A 450 2.05 -8.31 36.80
C PHE A 450 2.01 -6.92 37.45
N PRO A 451 1.56 -6.81 38.71
CA PRO A 451 1.45 -5.52 39.41
C PRO A 451 2.83 -4.85 39.48
N GLY A 452 2.90 -3.56 39.13
CA GLY A 452 4.14 -2.79 39.07
C GLY A 452 4.99 -2.97 37.79
N HIS A 453 4.72 -3.98 36.97
CA HIS A 453 5.47 -4.26 35.73
C HIS A 453 4.58 -4.17 34.46
N GLY A 454 3.36 -3.66 34.57
CA GLY A 454 2.41 -3.61 33.45
C GLY A 454 2.94 -2.94 32.19
N ALA A 455 3.66 -1.82 32.33
CA ALA A 455 4.27 -1.14 31.19
C ALA A 455 5.33 -2.00 30.49
N LEU A 456 6.14 -2.74 31.26
CA LEU A 456 7.15 -3.63 30.72
C LEU A 456 6.52 -4.79 29.96
N VAL A 457 5.45 -5.40 30.48
CA VAL A 457 4.69 -6.46 29.82
C VAL A 457 4.13 -5.95 28.49
N MET A 458 3.55 -4.75 28.46
CA MET A 458 3.05 -4.12 27.24
C MET A 458 4.16 -3.96 26.19
N ILE A 459 5.30 -3.40 26.60
CA ILE A 459 6.45 -3.22 25.69
C ILE A 459 6.94 -4.58 25.16
N CYS A 460 7.06 -5.58 26.02
CA CYS A 460 7.48 -6.93 25.61
C CYS A 460 6.50 -7.55 24.60
N LEU A 461 5.19 -7.39 24.77
CA LEU A 461 4.19 -7.87 23.83
C LEU A 461 4.31 -7.18 22.47
N TYR A 462 4.43 -5.86 22.43
CA TYR A 462 4.64 -5.13 21.19
C TYR A 462 5.92 -5.55 20.47
N PHE A 463 7.01 -5.66 21.22
CA PHE A 463 8.31 -6.05 20.67
C PHE A 463 8.31 -7.51 20.18
N SER A 464 7.66 -8.43 20.90
CA SER A 464 7.53 -9.83 20.47
C SER A 464 6.75 -9.97 19.18
N GLY A 465 5.70 -9.18 18.96
CA GLY A 465 4.97 -9.12 17.69
C GLY A 465 5.86 -8.71 16.51
N ILE A 466 6.70 -7.70 16.70
CA ILE A 466 7.67 -7.25 15.67
C ILE A 466 8.69 -8.35 15.38
N VAL A 467 9.30 -8.94 16.42
CA VAL A 467 10.30 -10.01 16.27
C VAL A 467 9.72 -11.21 15.53
N LEU A 468 8.53 -11.66 15.90
CA LEU A 468 7.85 -12.76 15.23
C LEU A 468 7.50 -12.46 13.79
N SER A 469 7.08 -11.23 13.49
CA SER A 469 6.86 -10.78 12.12
C SER A 469 8.14 -10.84 11.29
N VAL A 470 9.27 -10.40 11.83
CA VAL A 470 10.58 -10.48 11.18
C VAL A 470 11.02 -11.94 10.96
N LEU A 471 10.87 -12.80 11.97
CA LEU A 471 11.20 -14.23 11.84
C LEU A 471 10.34 -14.92 10.78
N LEU A 472 9.04 -14.65 10.78
CA LEU A 472 8.13 -15.19 9.78
C LEU A 472 8.48 -14.65 8.36
N ALA A 473 8.84 -13.38 8.25
CA ALA A 473 9.29 -12.79 6.99
C ALA A 473 10.52 -13.53 6.43
N LEU A 474 11.51 -13.84 7.28
CA LEU A 474 12.70 -14.60 6.88
C LEU A 474 12.35 -16.02 6.42
N ILE A 475 11.42 -16.69 7.08
CA ILE A 475 10.94 -18.02 6.68
C ILE A 475 10.22 -17.92 5.34
N LEU A 476 9.30 -16.98 5.19
CA LEU A 476 8.50 -16.79 3.96
C LEU A 476 9.36 -16.39 2.76
N LYS A 477 10.38 -15.54 2.97
CA LYS A 477 11.36 -15.17 1.93
C LYS A 477 12.02 -16.38 1.30
N ASN A 478 12.36 -17.39 2.11
CA ASN A 478 13.09 -18.57 1.66
C ASN A 478 12.18 -19.70 1.17
N THR A 479 10.88 -19.63 1.45
CA THR A 479 9.90 -20.70 1.14
C THR A 479 8.90 -20.24 0.08
N ALA A 480 7.83 -19.57 0.48
CA ALA A 480 6.69 -19.23 -0.37
C ALA A 480 6.91 -18.00 -1.27
N PHE A 481 7.75 -17.05 -0.82
CA PHE A 481 8.00 -15.78 -1.52
C PHE A 481 9.46 -15.64 -1.93
N ARG A 482 9.98 -16.61 -2.71
CA ARG A 482 11.35 -16.57 -3.25
C ARG A 482 11.51 -15.43 -4.24
N GLY A 483 12.70 -14.83 -4.30
CA GLY A 483 13.06 -13.72 -5.18
C GLY A 483 13.56 -12.49 -4.45
N ASN A 484 14.09 -11.53 -5.18
CA ASN A 484 14.59 -10.27 -4.64
C ASN A 484 13.47 -9.24 -4.57
N PRO A 485 13.39 -8.42 -3.51
CA PRO A 485 12.46 -7.31 -3.46
C PRO A 485 12.80 -6.28 -4.55
N VAL A 486 11.75 -5.65 -5.11
CA VAL A 486 11.92 -4.61 -6.12
C VAL A 486 12.73 -3.44 -5.54
N PRO A 487 13.75 -2.95 -6.26
CA PRO A 487 14.51 -1.79 -5.81
C PRO A 487 13.61 -0.58 -5.58
N PHE A 488 13.77 0.06 -4.43
CA PHE A 488 13.05 1.29 -4.13
C PHE A 488 13.76 2.47 -4.82
N VAL A 489 13.33 2.75 -6.04
CA VAL A 489 13.76 3.93 -6.79
C VAL A 489 12.63 4.95 -6.74
N MET A 490 12.69 5.91 -5.83
CA MET A 490 11.70 6.97 -5.71
C MET A 490 12.39 8.31 -5.47
N GLU A 491 11.94 9.34 -6.17
CA GLU A 491 12.28 10.73 -5.82
C GLU A 491 11.62 11.07 -4.50
N LEU A 492 12.38 11.71 -3.61
CA LEU A 492 11.82 12.31 -2.43
C LEU A 492 11.05 13.57 -2.86
N PRO A 493 9.70 13.59 -2.76
CA PRO A 493 8.93 14.76 -3.17
C PRO A 493 9.31 15.96 -2.30
N ASN A 494 9.27 17.18 -2.85
CA ASN A 494 9.44 18.38 -2.04
C ASN A 494 8.37 18.43 -0.94
N TYR A 495 8.71 18.98 0.23
CA TYR A 495 7.73 19.18 1.29
C TYR A 495 6.67 20.19 0.83
N ARG A 496 5.42 19.74 0.87
CA ARG A 496 4.26 20.59 0.54
C ARG A 496 3.31 20.64 1.73
N ILE A 497 2.64 21.78 1.89
CA ILE A 497 1.56 21.89 2.88
C ILE A 497 0.33 21.17 2.32
N PRO A 498 -0.28 20.25 3.07
CA PRO A 498 -1.46 19.51 2.62
C PRO A 498 -2.60 20.44 2.25
N SER A 499 -3.29 20.15 1.15
CA SER A 499 -4.51 20.88 0.78
C SER A 499 -5.66 20.46 1.71
N PRO A 500 -6.32 21.38 2.44
CA PRO A 500 -7.43 21.03 3.33
C PRO A 500 -8.56 20.28 2.60
N LYS A 501 -8.81 20.63 1.34
CA LYS A 501 -9.84 19.99 0.50
C LYS A 501 -9.48 18.55 0.18
N SER A 502 -8.23 18.26 -0.16
CA SER A 502 -7.75 16.90 -0.47
C SER A 502 -7.82 16.01 0.77
N VAL A 503 -7.36 16.53 1.92
CA VAL A 503 -7.42 15.81 3.19
C VAL A 503 -8.88 15.50 3.57
N ALA A 504 -9.79 16.47 3.48
CA ALA A 504 -11.20 16.26 3.80
C ALA A 504 -11.86 15.22 2.89
N LEU A 505 -11.57 15.23 1.59
CA LEU A 505 -12.09 14.26 0.63
C LEU A 505 -11.59 12.84 0.95
N LEU A 506 -10.29 12.71 1.20
CA LEU A 506 -9.67 11.42 1.55
C LEU A 506 -10.25 10.86 2.86
N LEU A 507 -10.45 11.73 3.88
CA LEU A 507 -11.07 11.32 5.14
C LEU A 507 -12.50 10.83 4.93
N TRP A 508 -13.28 11.52 4.10
CA TRP A 508 -14.63 11.11 3.76
C TRP A 508 -14.67 9.75 3.06
N GLU A 509 -13.81 9.52 2.09
CA GLU A 509 -13.70 8.24 1.40
C GLU A 509 -13.34 7.11 2.37
N LYS A 510 -12.35 7.32 3.26
CA LYS A 510 -11.95 6.32 4.26
C LYS A 510 -13.04 6.07 5.29
N ALA A 511 -13.72 7.10 5.77
CA ALA A 511 -14.84 6.98 6.68
C ALA A 511 -16.01 6.22 6.05
N LYS A 512 -16.36 6.55 4.80
CA LYS A 512 -17.40 5.87 4.03
C LYS A 512 -17.09 4.37 3.82
N ASP A 513 -15.86 4.06 3.41
CA ASP A 513 -15.40 2.68 3.23
C ASP A 513 -15.47 1.88 4.54
N PHE A 514 -15.09 2.50 5.67
CA PHE A 514 -15.19 1.87 6.98
C PHE A 514 -16.65 1.62 7.38
N LEU A 515 -17.52 2.61 7.23
CA LEU A 515 -18.95 2.50 7.54
C LEU A 515 -19.62 1.39 6.71
N GLN A 516 -19.36 1.33 5.40
CA GLN A 516 -19.90 0.28 4.55
C GLN A 516 -19.50 -1.12 5.03
N ARG A 517 -18.26 -1.30 5.49
CA ARG A 517 -17.77 -2.59 6.02
C ARG A 517 -18.36 -2.89 7.39
N ALA A 518 -18.48 -1.89 8.25
CA ALA A 518 -19.12 -2.03 9.54
C ALA A 518 -20.55 -2.56 9.38
N PHE A 519 -21.33 -1.96 8.50
CA PHE A 519 -22.71 -2.35 8.26
C PHE A 519 -22.88 -3.67 7.48
N THR A 520 -21.90 -4.11 6.70
CA THR A 520 -22.04 -5.37 5.95
C THR A 520 -21.45 -6.57 6.68
N VAL A 521 -20.20 -6.50 7.10
CA VAL A 521 -19.48 -7.66 7.63
C VAL A 521 -19.65 -7.78 9.14
N ILE A 522 -19.45 -6.67 9.86
CA ILE A 522 -19.46 -6.71 11.33
C ILE A 522 -20.90 -6.89 11.84
N PHE A 523 -21.86 -6.20 11.24
CA PHE A 523 -23.28 -6.35 11.58
C PHE A 523 -23.75 -7.80 11.47
N VAL A 524 -23.44 -8.49 10.36
CA VAL A 524 -23.79 -9.90 10.21
C VAL A 524 -23.07 -10.76 11.25
N ALA A 525 -21.79 -10.50 11.51
CA ALA A 525 -21.04 -11.26 12.50
C ALA A 525 -21.58 -11.06 13.92
N THR A 526 -21.98 -9.84 14.30
CA THR A 526 -22.58 -9.58 15.63
C THR A 526 -23.93 -10.27 15.81
N ILE A 527 -24.78 -10.30 14.80
CA ILE A 527 -26.05 -11.04 14.84
C ILE A 527 -25.79 -12.54 15.02
N ILE A 528 -24.81 -13.10 14.30
CA ILE A 528 -24.46 -14.53 14.44
C ILE A 528 -23.98 -14.82 15.86
N ILE A 529 -23.09 -13.99 16.42
CA ILE A 529 -22.60 -14.18 17.81
C ILE A 529 -23.73 -14.02 18.82
N TRP A 530 -24.58 -12.98 18.66
CA TRP A 530 -25.76 -12.81 19.50
C TRP A 530 -26.65 -14.07 19.49
N PHE A 531 -26.94 -14.60 18.29
CA PHE A 531 -27.72 -15.81 18.15
C PHE A 531 -27.07 -17.01 18.87
N LEU A 532 -25.76 -17.21 18.70
CA LEU A 532 -25.03 -18.26 19.38
C LEU A 532 -24.96 -18.09 20.91
N GLN A 533 -25.05 -16.87 21.42
CA GLN A 533 -25.05 -16.54 22.84
C GLN A 533 -26.44 -16.67 23.47
N SER A 534 -27.49 -16.36 22.73
CA SER A 534 -28.86 -16.26 23.24
C SER A 534 -29.64 -17.57 23.14
N PHE A 535 -29.16 -18.57 22.40
CA PHE A 535 -29.86 -19.81 22.17
C PHE A 535 -29.03 -21.05 22.55
N ASP A 536 -29.72 -22.10 23.04
CA ASP A 536 -29.12 -23.42 23.24
C ASP A 536 -29.04 -24.23 21.92
N THR A 537 -28.50 -25.45 22.00
CA THR A 537 -28.39 -26.37 20.84
C THR A 537 -29.74 -26.84 20.30
N ARG A 538 -30.84 -26.55 20.96
CA ARG A 538 -32.23 -26.88 20.59
C ARG A 538 -33.02 -25.63 20.16
N ILE A 539 -32.32 -24.49 20.02
CA ILE A 539 -32.92 -23.18 19.63
C ILE A 539 -33.92 -22.65 20.69
N ASN A 540 -33.75 -23.00 21.97
CA ASN A 540 -34.49 -22.38 23.05
C ASN A 540 -33.70 -21.17 23.56
N PRO A 541 -34.38 -20.04 23.90
CA PRO A 541 -33.70 -18.90 24.50
C PRO A 541 -33.13 -19.28 25.88
N VAL A 542 -31.92 -18.84 26.16
CA VAL A 542 -31.17 -19.20 27.37
C VAL A 542 -30.94 -17.97 28.23
N GLU A 543 -31.29 -18.05 29.51
CA GLU A 543 -31.02 -17.01 30.49
C GLU A 543 -29.57 -17.07 31.00
N ASP A 544 -28.98 -18.26 31.09
CA ASP A 544 -27.61 -18.47 31.51
C ASP A 544 -26.69 -18.74 30.30
N SER A 545 -25.75 -17.82 30.03
CA SER A 545 -24.77 -17.91 28.93
C SER A 545 -23.97 -19.23 28.94
N ALA A 546 -23.87 -19.94 30.08
CA ALA A 546 -23.19 -21.22 30.17
C ALA A 546 -23.88 -22.34 29.38
N ASN A 547 -25.17 -22.20 29.09
CA ASN A 547 -25.96 -23.18 28.35
C ASN A 547 -26.11 -22.83 26.87
N SER A 548 -25.51 -21.75 26.42
CA SER A 548 -25.58 -21.27 25.04
C SER A 548 -24.84 -22.16 24.04
N MET A 549 -25.23 -22.08 22.75
CA MET A 549 -24.50 -22.74 21.68
C MET A 549 -23.05 -22.29 21.63
N LEU A 550 -22.77 -21.03 21.89
CA LEU A 550 -21.40 -20.52 21.91
C LEU A 550 -20.57 -21.16 23.02
N ALA A 551 -21.17 -21.38 24.21
CA ALA A 551 -20.51 -22.10 25.30
C ALA A 551 -20.28 -23.60 24.96
N ALA A 552 -21.20 -24.23 24.23
CA ALA A 552 -21.02 -25.61 23.75
C ALA A 552 -19.84 -25.71 22.76
N ILE A 553 -19.73 -24.74 21.82
CA ILE A 553 -18.58 -24.65 20.91
C ILE A 553 -17.29 -24.37 21.71
N GLY A 554 -17.35 -23.51 22.72
CA GLY A 554 -16.22 -23.21 23.61
C GLY A 554 -15.73 -24.47 24.34
N ARG A 555 -16.64 -25.30 24.86
CA ARG A 555 -16.30 -26.60 25.50
C ARG A 555 -15.67 -27.58 24.52
N PHE A 556 -16.12 -27.61 23.27
CA PHE A 556 -15.55 -28.47 22.24
C PHE A 556 -14.12 -28.04 21.85
N ILE A 557 -13.83 -26.73 21.83
CA ILE A 557 -12.53 -26.17 21.44
C ILE A 557 -11.56 -26.11 22.63
N ALA A 558 -12.04 -25.96 23.87
CA ALA A 558 -11.21 -25.81 25.08
C ALA A 558 -10.07 -26.83 25.21
N PRO A 559 -10.25 -28.15 24.89
CA PRO A 559 -9.16 -29.13 24.98
C PRO A 559 -7.93 -28.79 24.14
N ILE A 560 -8.08 -28.05 23.04
CA ILE A 560 -6.96 -27.61 22.18
C ILE A 560 -6.00 -26.69 22.95
N PHE A 561 -6.50 -25.97 23.94
CA PHE A 561 -5.72 -25.03 24.76
C PHE A 561 -5.12 -25.66 26.01
N LYS A 562 -5.38 -26.97 26.27
CA LYS A 562 -4.82 -27.70 27.43
C LYS A 562 -3.28 -27.66 27.45
N PRO A 563 -2.56 -27.88 26.35
CA PRO A 563 -1.09 -27.79 26.32
C PRO A 563 -0.53 -26.37 26.53
N LEU A 564 -1.39 -25.33 26.44
CA LEU A 564 -1.05 -23.93 26.68
C LEU A 564 -1.32 -23.49 28.12
N GLY A 565 -1.92 -24.37 28.96
CA GLY A 565 -2.21 -24.11 30.36
C GLY A 565 -3.55 -23.43 30.66
N PHE A 566 -4.41 -23.16 29.64
CA PHE A 566 -5.73 -22.51 29.84
C PHE A 566 -6.83 -23.24 29.07
N ALA A 567 -7.28 -24.39 29.61
CA ALA A 567 -8.31 -25.24 29.00
C ALA A 567 -9.75 -24.93 29.48
N ASP A 568 -10.01 -23.71 29.97
CA ASP A 568 -11.35 -23.30 30.40
C ASP A 568 -12.22 -22.93 29.20
N TRP A 569 -13.44 -23.47 29.15
CA TRP A 569 -14.39 -23.20 28.08
C TRP A 569 -14.80 -21.72 27.99
N ARG A 570 -14.79 -20.98 29.12
CA ARG A 570 -15.10 -19.56 29.18
C ARG A 570 -14.03 -18.77 28.41
N VAL A 571 -12.77 -19.17 28.56
CA VAL A 571 -11.65 -18.57 27.82
C VAL A 571 -11.78 -18.84 26.32
N ALA A 572 -12.09 -20.08 25.94
CA ALA A 572 -12.32 -20.45 24.54
C ALA A 572 -13.49 -19.68 23.93
N THR A 573 -14.60 -19.54 24.66
CA THR A 573 -15.78 -18.76 24.26
C THR A 573 -15.42 -17.28 24.05
N ALA A 574 -14.66 -16.68 24.96
CA ALA A 574 -14.20 -15.29 24.84
C ALA A 574 -13.26 -15.09 23.64
N LEU A 575 -12.39 -16.05 23.33
CA LEU A 575 -11.53 -15.99 22.14
C LEU A 575 -12.33 -16.06 20.83
N ILE A 576 -13.44 -16.84 20.79
CA ILE A 576 -14.34 -16.90 19.64
C ILE A 576 -15.07 -15.57 19.48
N SER A 577 -15.61 -14.98 20.55
CA SER A 577 -16.22 -13.64 20.51
C SER A 577 -15.20 -12.58 20.07
N GLY A 578 -13.95 -12.69 20.51
CA GLY A 578 -12.83 -11.85 20.10
C GLY A 578 -12.43 -11.97 18.63
N PHE A 579 -13.00 -12.88 17.88
CA PHE A 579 -12.87 -12.91 16.43
C PHE A 579 -13.74 -11.84 15.76
N THR A 580 -14.88 -11.47 16.33
CA THR A 580 -15.69 -10.35 15.79
C THR A 580 -14.98 -9.03 16.02
N ALA A 581 -14.59 -8.76 17.27
CA ALA A 581 -13.85 -7.59 17.70
C ALA A 581 -12.97 -7.97 18.90
N LYS A 582 -11.70 -7.55 18.90
CA LYS A 582 -10.74 -8.02 19.93
C LYS A 582 -11.10 -7.61 21.35
N GLU A 583 -11.66 -6.43 21.51
CA GLU A 583 -12.16 -5.93 22.79
C GLU A 583 -13.30 -6.78 23.39
N ALA A 584 -14.05 -7.49 22.54
CA ALA A 584 -15.10 -8.41 22.99
C ALA A 584 -14.59 -9.55 23.88
N VAL A 585 -13.30 -9.88 23.85
CA VAL A 585 -12.69 -10.86 24.75
C VAL A 585 -12.91 -10.47 26.21
N VAL A 586 -12.63 -9.21 26.56
CA VAL A 586 -12.74 -8.70 27.94
C VAL A 586 -14.21 -8.62 28.38
N SER A 587 -15.10 -8.10 27.52
CA SER A 587 -16.52 -7.99 27.84
C SER A 587 -17.19 -9.37 27.97
N THR A 588 -16.87 -10.31 27.08
CA THR A 588 -17.39 -11.68 27.18
C THR A 588 -16.89 -12.39 28.45
N MET A 589 -15.60 -12.23 28.81
CA MET A 589 -15.09 -12.75 30.08
C MET A 589 -15.80 -12.15 31.30
N SER A 590 -16.04 -10.85 31.27
CA SER A 590 -16.79 -10.15 32.33
C SER A 590 -18.19 -10.73 32.52
N VAL A 591 -18.92 -10.97 31.43
CA VAL A 591 -20.25 -11.57 31.43
C VAL A 591 -20.20 -13.01 31.95
N LEU A 592 -19.29 -13.86 31.42
CA LEU A 592 -19.17 -15.28 31.80
C LEU A 592 -18.70 -15.50 33.23
N LEU A 593 -18.06 -14.50 33.84
CA LEU A 593 -17.61 -14.52 35.23
C LEU A 593 -18.55 -13.76 36.18
N ASN A 594 -19.65 -13.22 35.67
CA ASN A 594 -20.62 -12.41 36.44
C ASN A 594 -19.93 -11.28 37.23
N THR A 595 -18.98 -10.56 36.58
CA THR A 595 -18.20 -9.49 37.21
C THR A 595 -18.22 -8.25 36.35
N SER A 596 -17.99 -7.09 36.95
CA SER A 596 -17.74 -5.88 36.17
C SER A 596 -16.31 -5.87 35.61
N VAL A 597 -16.06 -5.12 34.54
CA VAL A 597 -14.72 -4.98 33.93
C VAL A 597 -13.68 -4.50 34.96
N SER A 598 -14.08 -3.66 35.89
CA SER A 598 -13.21 -3.11 36.97
C SER A 598 -12.80 -4.18 38.00
N THR A 599 -13.62 -5.20 38.23
CA THR A 599 -13.37 -6.28 39.22
C THR A 599 -12.89 -7.57 38.54
N LEU A 600 -12.86 -7.59 37.22
CA LEU A 600 -12.49 -8.76 36.42
C LEU A 600 -11.12 -9.34 36.78
N GLY A 601 -10.12 -8.48 37.09
CA GLY A 601 -8.78 -8.91 37.47
C GLY A 601 -8.76 -9.89 38.66
N GLY A 602 -9.61 -9.67 39.69
CA GLY A 602 -9.74 -10.57 40.81
C GLY A 602 -10.34 -11.93 40.43
N ALA A 603 -11.34 -11.95 39.56
CA ALA A 603 -11.94 -13.18 39.08
C ALA A 603 -10.99 -13.99 38.17
N LEU A 604 -10.20 -13.31 37.37
CA LEU A 604 -9.17 -13.95 36.53
C LEU A 604 -8.06 -14.61 37.35
N SER A 605 -7.71 -14.07 38.53
CA SER A 605 -6.69 -14.65 39.41
C SER A 605 -7.07 -16.03 39.95
N ALA A 606 -8.38 -16.37 39.96
CA ALA A 606 -8.84 -17.72 40.33
C ALA A 606 -8.69 -18.73 39.16
N MET A 607 -8.55 -18.26 37.92
CA MET A 607 -8.52 -19.12 36.73
C MET A 607 -7.12 -19.23 36.10
N PHE A 608 -6.31 -18.18 36.25
CA PHE A 608 -5.01 -18.09 35.63
C PHE A 608 -3.91 -17.95 36.68
N THR A 609 -2.78 -18.58 36.42
CA THR A 609 -1.50 -18.24 37.06
C THR A 609 -0.77 -17.19 36.24
N PRO A 610 0.26 -16.50 36.76
CA PRO A 610 1.06 -15.57 35.95
C PRO A 610 1.63 -16.20 34.67
N LEU A 611 2.01 -17.49 34.72
CA LEU A 611 2.53 -18.20 33.55
C LEU A 611 1.45 -18.48 32.51
N THR A 612 0.27 -18.95 32.92
CA THR A 612 -0.84 -19.21 32.02
C THR A 612 -1.41 -17.90 31.45
N ALA A 613 -1.37 -16.80 32.21
CA ALA A 613 -1.71 -15.46 31.76
C ALA A 613 -0.72 -14.97 30.68
N ALA A 614 0.58 -15.19 30.85
CA ALA A 614 1.59 -14.86 29.83
C ALA A 614 1.39 -15.68 28.54
N SER A 615 1.07 -16.97 28.66
CA SER A 615 0.73 -17.84 27.52
C SER A 615 -0.52 -17.36 26.78
N PHE A 616 -1.57 -17.00 27.52
CA PHE A 616 -2.80 -16.44 26.95
C PHE A 616 -2.55 -15.10 26.24
N LEU A 617 -1.75 -14.21 26.83
CA LEU A 617 -1.37 -12.96 26.21
C LEU A 617 -0.57 -13.17 24.91
N ALA A 618 0.35 -14.14 24.89
CA ALA A 618 1.09 -14.50 23.68
C ALA A 618 0.16 -15.05 22.60
N PHE A 619 -0.82 -15.88 22.95
CA PHE A 619 -1.82 -16.37 22.02
C PHE A 619 -2.70 -15.24 21.46
N THR A 620 -3.22 -14.37 22.33
CA THR A 620 -4.10 -13.26 21.93
C THR A 620 -3.39 -12.21 21.08
N LEU A 621 -2.08 -12.05 21.26
CA LEU A 621 -1.27 -11.20 20.40
C LEU A 621 -1.28 -11.68 18.95
N LEU A 622 -1.18 -12.99 18.72
CA LEU A 622 -0.79 -13.57 17.44
C LEU A 622 -1.94 -14.23 16.66
N TYR A 623 -3.02 -14.67 17.36
CA TYR A 623 -4.09 -15.38 16.67
C TYR A 623 -4.85 -14.48 15.70
N THR A 624 -5.62 -15.09 14.81
CA THR A 624 -6.32 -14.43 13.70
C THR A 624 -6.86 -13.05 14.06
N PRO A 625 -6.74 -12.04 13.19
CA PRO A 625 -7.29 -10.69 13.44
C PRO A 625 -8.83 -10.72 13.46
N CYS A 626 -9.45 -9.58 13.71
CA CYS A 626 -10.91 -9.46 13.71
C CYS A 626 -11.52 -9.77 12.33
N VAL A 627 -12.81 -10.10 12.31
CA VAL A 627 -13.55 -10.47 11.09
C VAL A 627 -13.44 -9.41 9.98
N ALA A 628 -13.41 -8.12 10.35
CA ALA A 628 -13.23 -7.02 9.39
C ALA A 628 -11.86 -7.06 8.71
N ALA A 629 -10.80 -7.42 9.44
CA ALA A 629 -9.47 -7.57 8.87
C ALA A 629 -9.40 -8.81 7.96
N VAL A 630 -10.01 -9.94 8.34
CA VAL A 630 -10.07 -11.15 7.50
C VAL A 630 -10.84 -10.87 6.20
N ALA A 631 -11.97 -10.16 6.28
CA ALA A 631 -12.71 -9.73 5.08
C ALA A 631 -11.87 -8.82 4.17
N THR A 632 -11.04 -7.96 4.77
CA THR A 632 -10.12 -7.11 4.03
C THR A 632 -9.00 -7.92 3.38
N ILE A 633 -8.41 -8.89 4.10
CA ILE A 633 -7.43 -9.84 3.54
C ILE A 633 -8.03 -10.55 2.32
N LYS A 634 -9.26 -11.07 2.44
CA LYS A 634 -9.94 -11.76 1.33
C LYS A 634 -10.05 -10.87 0.08
N ARG A 635 -10.41 -9.61 0.28
CA ARG A 635 -10.54 -8.64 -0.82
C ARG A 635 -9.18 -8.32 -1.46
N GLU A 636 -8.16 -8.06 -0.65
CA GLU A 636 -6.83 -7.68 -1.16
C GLU A 636 -6.05 -8.86 -1.75
N MET A 637 -6.26 -10.08 -1.24
CA MET A 637 -5.66 -11.30 -1.78
C MET A 637 -6.42 -11.86 -3.00
N ASN A 638 -7.64 -11.41 -3.23
CA ASN A 638 -8.57 -11.90 -4.26
C ASN A 638 -8.69 -13.45 -4.30
N SER A 639 -8.53 -14.10 -3.15
CA SER A 639 -8.56 -15.57 -3.02
C SER A 639 -9.09 -15.98 -1.66
N THR A 640 -10.17 -16.77 -1.64
CA THR A 640 -10.74 -17.32 -0.39
C THR A 640 -9.81 -18.37 0.21
N LEU A 641 -9.20 -19.23 -0.63
CA LEU A 641 -8.26 -20.27 -0.15
C LEU A 641 -7.02 -19.67 0.49
N ALA A 642 -6.43 -18.64 -0.14
CA ALA A 642 -5.28 -17.94 0.44
C ALA A 642 -5.65 -17.28 1.78
N THR A 643 -6.84 -16.71 1.90
CA THR A 643 -7.31 -16.09 3.15
C THR A 643 -7.47 -17.11 4.26
N ILE A 644 -8.09 -18.27 3.97
CA ILE A 644 -8.23 -19.37 4.95
C ILE A 644 -6.84 -19.87 5.35
N GLY A 645 -5.92 -20.05 4.40
CA GLY A 645 -4.54 -20.44 4.68
C GLY A 645 -3.82 -19.46 5.61
N ILE A 646 -4.00 -18.14 5.41
CA ILE A 646 -3.43 -17.11 6.29
C ILE A 646 -4.02 -17.20 7.70
N VAL A 647 -5.34 -17.35 7.85
CA VAL A 647 -6.01 -17.47 9.14
C VAL A 647 -5.51 -18.70 9.89
N ILE A 648 -5.42 -19.86 9.22
CA ILE A 648 -4.89 -21.09 9.80
C ILE A 648 -3.43 -20.90 10.23
N LEU A 649 -2.59 -20.33 9.36
CA LEU A 649 -1.18 -20.08 9.68
C LEU A 649 -1.04 -19.19 10.93
N GLN A 650 -1.84 -18.14 11.04
CA GLN A 650 -1.84 -17.24 12.21
C GLN A 650 -2.24 -17.98 13.48
N CYS A 651 -3.30 -18.80 13.44
CA CYS A 651 -3.72 -19.61 14.59
C CYS A 651 -2.65 -20.64 14.99
N VAL A 652 -2.02 -21.29 14.03
CA VAL A 652 -0.94 -22.26 14.27
C VAL A 652 0.28 -21.58 14.89
N VAL A 653 0.71 -20.44 14.34
CA VAL A 653 1.84 -19.67 14.91
C VAL A 653 1.52 -19.19 16.32
N ALA A 654 0.30 -18.67 16.56
CA ALA A 654 -0.15 -18.26 17.88
C ALA A 654 -0.10 -19.41 18.88
N TRP A 655 -0.59 -20.58 18.47
CA TRP A 655 -0.59 -21.78 19.30
C TRP A 655 0.83 -22.25 19.63
N LEU A 656 1.72 -22.32 18.63
CA LEU A 656 3.12 -22.75 18.82
C LEU A 656 3.89 -21.80 19.75
N VAL A 657 3.71 -20.49 19.59
CA VAL A 657 4.37 -19.51 20.45
C VAL A 657 3.84 -19.57 21.88
N ALA A 658 2.53 -19.63 22.06
CA ALA A 658 1.91 -19.77 23.38
C ALA A 658 2.30 -21.09 24.07
N PHE A 659 2.37 -22.18 23.31
CA PHE A 659 2.89 -23.47 23.78
C PHE A 659 4.34 -23.34 24.24
N GLY A 660 5.21 -22.70 23.45
CA GLY A 660 6.60 -22.45 23.82
C GLY A 660 6.70 -21.64 25.11
N VAL A 661 5.93 -20.55 25.24
CA VAL A 661 5.89 -19.71 26.44
C VAL A 661 5.49 -20.53 27.68
N TYR A 662 4.45 -21.35 27.56
CA TYR A 662 3.99 -22.17 28.69
C TYR A 662 4.98 -23.27 29.06
N GLN A 663 5.47 -24.05 28.09
CA GLN A 663 6.37 -25.17 28.35
C GLN A 663 7.74 -24.70 28.88
N ILE A 664 8.32 -23.68 28.26
CA ILE A 664 9.58 -23.12 28.74
C ILE A 664 9.40 -22.50 30.13
N GLY A 665 8.32 -21.75 30.33
CA GLY A 665 8.01 -21.16 31.62
C GLY A 665 7.79 -22.21 32.71
N SER A 666 7.14 -23.33 32.41
CA SER A 666 6.93 -24.43 33.36
C SER A 666 8.20 -25.23 33.70
N LEU A 667 9.26 -25.13 32.90
CA LEU A 667 10.58 -25.71 33.20
C LEU A 667 11.45 -24.79 34.08
N ILE A 668 11.16 -23.49 34.08
CA ILE A 668 11.92 -22.49 34.83
C ILE A 668 11.27 -22.18 36.18
N ALA A 669 9.92 -22.28 36.27
CA ALA A 669 9.15 -22.07 37.48
C ALA A 669 9.13 -23.33 38.35
#